data_7d6c1e045ef9704a4537d22812f95fbe
#
_entry.id   7d6c1e045ef9704a4537d22812f95fbe
#
_cell.length_a   1.000
_cell.length_b   1.000
_cell.length_c   1.000
_cell.angle_alpha   90.00
_cell.angle_beta   90.00
_cell.angle_gamma   90.00
#
_symmetry.space_group_name_H-M   'P 1'
#
loop_
_entity.id
_entity.type
_entity.pdbx_description
1 polymer ?
#
loop_
_entity_poly.entity_id
_entity_poly.type
_entity_poly.pdbx_seq_one_letter_code
_entity_poly.pdbx_strand_id
1 'polypeptide(L)'
;MSDNKKIENVKKTIENLQSSYAWEAVKELSMYHGSNLQEKLNTYIAPLNRFDRDELTSTLWKDLVEELHFIEKDVYVTKLGKSVNSTAKIPTLKNSSWKMYENKLISQNWSKSSINNIKDSSFQILQSLSMDTREDGPTKGLVIGNVQSGKTANMAGLMAMAADNGFNFFIVLSGVIESLREQTANRLYSDMNVSGNGNLHWHQIDNPSLRSSLPAHDVSTLNLSVNSKDKYFMVSLKNKTRLKNLFNWLKSDKNKASQMKVLIIDDEADQASINTKNIEEDETAINGLIKEMVHHKDFLGMNYIAYTATPYANVLNEVGEESLYPKDFVTLLEPSEDYFGAKQIFGIEDPETVPSVDIVRYIENNERDTIRYAQKEESYVECTESLKKSVQWLILSVAALRAKNYNKPVSMLVHTSFKIDHHALISKIIEDYLRSIKGSEEALKQMRGLYISESKRFDKKDLFNALSDYSSKDKVTDYPEWEEIESELRYLMDLQDSEYLSHIPIGDEGEPKYHTGIHLVIDNSRSKSEDQIMRLVYPNKNQMPEKAPAFIVVGGNTLSRGLTLEGLVSTYFLRTTNQADTLMQMARWFGYRKSYELFPRIWMDRLAYERYTFLAQMNEELKNEIMWYANNGMTPADFAPRVKNSPNYQLIRITSNNKMQSAKGIEFDFAGYNTQTIYFEKDRSILSHNKNVTRDFLNQLDKPLKNRSKMVWHKVSNKEVQSFLEKYKVCSLDKKMSKLPELLGWLEKNTETLTKWNVILSSSGEIERYSSETGGWDIHGYNPKPVTRTKLTNRSTEEIVSIGALRSPRDLTADIEITREIEEEDKKAQGTAGILSIREKYGMGDVPQLIIYRVDKGELSVEEYREKHKESHQQRAPLNFPEEIIGLNILIPGKSRGGNLATYLSASINEITNDEDYIDEQEYKEDTDWN
;
A
#
# COMPACT_ATOMS: atom_id res chain seq x y z
N MET A 1 7.08 49.42 3.26
CA MET A 1 6.10 48.32 3.38
C MET A 1 6.78 47.15 4.10
N SER A 2 6.09 46.47 5.02
CA SER A 2 6.70 45.28 5.65
C SER A 2 6.94 44.20 4.58
N ASP A 3 8.04 43.45 4.66
CA ASP A 3 8.41 42.40 3.70
C ASP A 3 7.28 41.36 3.48
N ASN A 4 6.50 41.09 4.51
CA ASN A 4 5.31 40.22 4.41
C ASN A 4 4.26 40.73 3.40
N LYS A 5 4.09 42.04 3.24
CA LYS A 5 3.11 42.61 2.31
C LYS A 5 3.59 42.55 0.85
N LYS A 6 4.91 42.63 0.64
CA LYS A 6 5.52 42.43 -0.68
C LYS A 6 5.36 40.96 -1.11
N ILE A 7 5.61 40.02 -0.23
CA ILE A 7 5.46 38.58 -0.48
C ILE A 7 3.99 38.22 -0.79
N GLU A 8 3.03 38.75 -0.04
CA GLU A 8 1.61 38.52 -0.34
C GLU A 8 1.20 39.04 -1.74
N ASN A 9 1.75 40.19 -2.16
CA ASN A 9 1.50 40.69 -3.51
C ASN A 9 2.10 39.77 -4.59
N VAL A 10 3.30 39.21 -4.35
CA VAL A 10 3.91 38.22 -5.25
C VAL A 10 3.04 36.96 -5.34
N LYS A 11 2.54 36.45 -4.23
CA LYS A 11 1.63 35.29 -4.22
C LYS A 11 0.38 35.55 -5.09
N LYS A 12 -0.28 36.70 -4.95
CA LYS A 12 -1.39 37.10 -5.82
C LYS A 12 -1.01 37.19 -7.30
N THR A 13 0.21 37.64 -7.58
CA THR A 13 0.72 37.69 -8.96
C THR A 13 0.89 36.28 -9.54
N ILE A 14 1.39 35.33 -8.74
CA ILE A 14 1.51 33.92 -9.12
C ILE A 14 0.13 33.32 -9.38
N GLU A 15 -0.84 33.51 -8.50
CA GLU A 15 -2.24 33.06 -8.67
C GLU A 15 -2.87 33.59 -9.95
N ASN A 16 -2.68 34.88 -10.24
CA ASN A 16 -3.18 35.50 -11.48
C ASN A 16 -2.50 34.91 -12.75
N LEU A 17 -1.22 34.64 -12.72
CA LEU A 17 -0.52 33.99 -13.84
C LEU A 17 -0.98 32.53 -14.00
N GLN A 18 -1.18 31.83 -12.91
CA GLN A 18 -1.64 30.44 -12.91
C GLN A 18 -3.06 30.31 -13.50
N SER A 19 -3.94 31.28 -13.31
CA SER A 19 -5.27 31.28 -13.94
C SER A 19 -5.23 31.19 -15.47
N SER A 20 -4.10 31.53 -16.09
CA SER A 20 -3.93 31.56 -17.55
C SER A 20 -2.85 30.61 -18.07
N TYR A 21 -1.93 30.18 -17.24
CA TYR A 21 -0.76 29.37 -17.61
C TYR A 21 -0.55 28.18 -16.69
N ALA A 22 0.00 27.08 -17.22
CA ALA A 22 0.37 25.92 -16.42
C ALA A 22 1.48 26.26 -15.40
N TRP A 23 1.50 25.57 -14.26
CA TRP A 23 2.43 25.82 -13.15
C TRP A 23 3.91 25.83 -13.58
N GLU A 24 4.32 24.91 -14.45
CA GLU A 24 5.70 24.86 -14.96
C GLU A 24 6.04 26.12 -15.79
N ALA A 25 5.08 26.62 -16.57
CA ALA A 25 5.24 27.86 -17.30
C ALA A 25 5.34 29.08 -16.36
N VAL A 26 4.57 29.09 -15.26
CA VAL A 26 4.65 30.14 -14.23
C VAL A 26 5.96 30.05 -13.48
N LYS A 27 6.44 28.87 -13.12
CA LYS A 27 7.70 28.64 -12.41
C LYS A 27 8.91 29.20 -13.19
N GLU A 28 8.98 28.95 -14.48
CA GLU A 28 10.07 29.41 -15.36
C GLU A 28 9.74 30.73 -16.09
N LEU A 29 8.58 31.33 -15.84
CA LEU A 29 8.06 32.52 -16.53
C LEU A 29 8.23 32.42 -18.06
N SER A 30 7.82 31.27 -18.62
CA SER A 30 8.02 30.93 -20.05
C SER A 30 7.23 31.85 -21.00
N MET A 31 6.21 32.56 -20.50
CA MET A 31 5.43 33.55 -21.24
C MET A 31 6.15 34.87 -21.45
N TYR A 32 7.24 35.13 -20.74
CA TYR A 32 8.01 36.36 -20.83
C TYR A 32 9.37 36.17 -21.54
N HIS A 33 9.84 37.21 -22.24
CA HIS A 33 11.14 37.22 -22.90
C HIS A 33 12.26 37.57 -21.92
N GLY A 34 13.38 36.86 -21.98
CA GLY A 34 14.55 37.07 -21.12
C GLY A 34 15.52 35.90 -21.21
N SER A 35 16.82 36.14 -20.99
CA SER A 35 17.86 35.11 -21.10
C SER A 35 17.83 34.09 -19.96
N ASN A 36 17.33 34.46 -18.80
CA ASN A 36 17.20 33.62 -17.62
C ASN A 36 16.05 34.09 -16.71
N LEU A 37 15.70 33.27 -15.72
CA LEU A 37 14.58 33.51 -14.81
C LEU A 37 14.78 34.82 -14.01
N GLN A 38 15.98 35.11 -13.52
CA GLN A 38 16.26 36.32 -12.74
C GLN A 38 16.04 37.61 -13.56
N GLU A 39 16.41 37.60 -14.82
CA GLU A 39 16.18 38.73 -15.73
C GLU A 39 14.68 38.96 -15.95
N LYS A 40 13.92 37.89 -16.17
CA LYS A 40 12.47 37.95 -16.32
C LYS A 40 11.77 38.49 -15.04
N LEU A 41 12.22 38.03 -13.86
CA LEU A 41 11.74 38.53 -12.59
C LEU A 41 12.01 40.03 -12.42
N ASN A 42 13.21 40.47 -12.68
CA ASN A 42 13.61 41.89 -12.58
C ASN A 42 12.84 42.79 -13.54
N THR A 43 12.49 42.26 -14.71
CA THR A 43 11.84 43.04 -15.78
C THR A 43 10.33 43.09 -15.61
N TYR A 44 9.71 41.98 -15.27
CA TYR A 44 8.23 41.88 -15.38
C TYR A 44 7.54 41.74 -14.01
N ILE A 45 8.15 41.13 -13.02
CA ILE A 45 7.48 40.77 -11.75
C ILE A 45 7.86 41.68 -10.59
N ALA A 46 9.17 41.90 -10.38
CA ALA A 46 9.68 42.67 -9.26
C ALA A 46 9.11 44.13 -9.23
N PRO A 47 9.07 44.86 -10.36
CA PRO A 47 8.54 46.22 -10.36
C PRO A 47 7.05 46.27 -9.98
N LEU A 48 6.27 45.30 -10.45
CA LEU A 48 4.83 45.24 -10.15
C LEU A 48 4.55 45.00 -8.66
N ASN A 49 5.44 44.28 -7.98
CA ASN A 49 5.34 43.90 -6.58
C ASN A 49 6.20 44.78 -5.64
N ARG A 50 6.77 45.87 -6.16
CA ARG A 50 7.59 46.86 -5.42
C ARG A 50 8.86 46.24 -4.76
N PHE A 51 9.47 45.31 -5.48
CA PHE A 51 10.79 44.80 -5.15
C PHE A 51 11.84 45.57 -5.91
N ASP A 52 12.99 45.78 -5.27
CA ASP A 52 14.15 46.33 -5.95
C ASP A 52 14.80 45.27 -6.85
N ARG A 53 15.72 45.68 -7.71
CA ARG A 53 16.43 44.79 -8.61
C ARG A 53 17.20 43.73 -7.80
N ASP A 54 17.04 42.48 -8.17
CA ASP A 54 17.62 41.30 -7.51
C ASP A 54 17.15 41.03 -6.06
N GLU A 55 16.20 41.77 -5.52
CA GLU A 55 15.60 41.54 -4.22
C GLU A 55 14.64 40.32 -4.29
N LEU A 56 13.88 40.19 -5.38
CA LEU A 56 13.07 38.98 -5.65
C LEU A 56 13.95 37.98 -6.41
N THR A 57 14.57 37.06 -5.65
CA THR A 57 15.46 36.07 -6.22
C THR A 57 14.72 34.95 -6.95
N SER A 58 15.38 34.31 -7.93
CA SER A 58 14.85 33.13 -8.62
C SER A 58 14.51 31.98 -7.68
N THR A 59 15.26 31.81 -6.59
CA THR A 59 15.01 30.81 -5.55
C THR A 59 13.74 31.14 -4.80
N LEU A 60 13.60 32.38 -4.29
CA LEU A 60 12.38 32.81 -3.58
C LEU A 60 11.12 32.70 -4.46
N TRP A 61 11.24 33.05 -5.74
CA TRP A 61 10.13 32.90 -6.68
C TRP A 61 9.72 31.44 -6.85
N LYS A 62 10.69 30.53 -7.09
CA LYS A 62 10.41 29.10 -7.23
C LYS A 62 9.80 28.53 -5.96
N ASP A 63 10.31 28.91 -4.79
CA ASP A 63 9.75 28.48 -3.50
C ASP A 63 8.31 28.94 -3.30
N LEU A 64 7.99 30.18 -3.66
CA LEU A 64 6.61 30.71 -3.60
C LEU A 64 5.68 30.06 -4.61
N VAL A 65 6.14 29.80 -5.83
CA VAL A 65 5.37 29.07 -6.85
C VAL A 65 5.13 27.63 -6.37
N GLU A 66 6.12 26.97 -5.83
CA GLU A 66 5.98 25.62 -5.26
C GLU A 66 5.05 25.62 -4.05
N GLU A 67 5.13 26.63 -3.17
CA GLU A 67 4.22 26.78 -2.05
C GLU A 67 2.77 26.90 -2.51
N LEU A 68 2.48 27.72 -3.51
CA LEU A 68 1.12 27.93 -4.05
C LEU A 68 0.65 26.76 -4.89
N HIS A 69 1.51 26.18 -5.72
CA HIS A 69 1.21 24.94 -6.45
C HIS A 69 0.86 23.79 -5.49
N PHE A 70 1.47 23.78 -4.31
CA PHE A 70 1.14 22.86 -3.24
C PHE A 70 -0.21 23.12 -2.56
N ILE A 71 -0.62 24.39 -2.48
CA ILE A 71 -1.95 24.79 -1.96
C ILE A 71 -3.07 24.39 -2.94
N GLU A 72 -2.80 24.43 -4.25
CA GLU A 72 -3.77 24.00 -5.27
C GLU A 72 -3.73 22.50 -5.61
N LYS A 73 -2.64 21.81 -5.41
CA LYS A 73 -2.69 20.38 -5.14
C LYS A 73 -3.31 20.27 -3.75
N ASP A 74 -4.61 20.43 -3.66
CA ASP A 74 -5.35 19.95 -2.51
C ASP A 74 -4.81 18.56 -2.22
N VAL A 75 -4.11 18.41 -1.13
CA VAL A 75 -3.85 17.09 -0.57
C VAL A 75 -5.23 16.64 -0.16
N TYR A 76 -5.95 16.02 -1.09
CA TYR A 76 -7.24 15.44 -0.84
C TYR A 76 -6.99 14.26 0.10
N VAL A 77 -7.00 14.59 1.38
CA VAL A 77 -7.14 13.53 2.37
C VAL A 77 -8.52 12.97 2.15
N THR A 78 -8.59 11.83 1.52
CA THR A 78 -9.85 11.16 1.25
C THR A 78 -10.46 10.74 2.58
N LYS A 79 -11.59 11.33 2.91
CA LYS A 79 -12.35 11.04 4.11
C LYS A 79 -13.78 10.70 3.76
N LEU A 80 -14.20 9.51 4.13
CA LEU A 80 -15.58 9.06 4.11
C LEU A 80 -16.20 9.35 5.48
N GLY A 81 -17.27 10.12 5.55
CA GLY A 81 -17.95 10.51 6.79
C GLY A 81 -18.00 12.01 7.02
N LYS A 82 -18.76 12.44 8.01
CA LYS A 82 -19.01 13.86 8.30
C LYS A 82 -18.01 14.42 9.31
N SER A 83 -17.71 15.71 9.20
CA SER A 83 -17.00 16.46 10.24
C SER A 83 -18.00 16.87 11.34
N VAL A 84 -17.73 16.44 12.58
CA VAL A 84 -18.59 16.69 13.75
C VAL A 84 -18.07 17.88 14.55
N ASN A 85 -16.75 18.05 14.62
CA ASN A 85 -16.10 19.09 15.42
C ASN A 85 -15.79 20.34 14.58
N SER A 86 -16.75 21.22 14.44
CA SER A 86 -16.60 22.51 13.74
C SER A 86 -15.68 23.50 14.47
N THR A 87 -15.35 23.26 15.74
CA THR A 87 -14.50 24.14 16.57
C THR A 87 -13.03 23.73 16.56
N ALA A 88 -12.68 22.59 15.97
CA ALA A 88 -11.30 22.13 15.84
C ALA A 88 -10.45 23.16 15.07
N LYS A 89 -9.22 23.41 15.56
CA LYS A 89 -8.29 24.36 14.97
C LYS A 89 -6.91 23.76 14.85
N ILE A 90 -6.21 24.13 13.77
CA ILE A 90 -4.77 23.84 13.66
C ILE A 90 -4.02 24.79 14.61
N PRO A 91 -3.25 24.27 15.58
CA PRO A 91 -2.53 25.10 16.53
C PRO A 91 -1.44 25.95 15.86
N THR A 92 -1.42 27.26 16.14
CA THR A 92 -0.47 28.22 15.54
C THR A 92 0.57 28.75 16.51
N LEU A 93 0.37 28.57 17.83
CA LEU A 93 1.30 29.00 18.85
C LEU A 93 2.62 28.22 18.78
N LYS A 94 3.76 28.91 18.80
CA LYS A 94 5.08 28.30 18.66
C LYS A 94 5.39 27.18 19.66
N ASN A 95 4.82 27.28 20.87
CA ASN A 95 4.99 26.32 21.95
C ASN A 95 3.81 25.34 22.10
N SER A 96 2.86 25.30 21.14
CA SER A 96 1.84 24.24 21.08
C SER A 96 2.47 22.89 20.78
N SER A 97 1.84 21.80 21.26
CA SER A 97 2.33 20.43 21.02
C SER A 97 2.52 20.15 19.53
N TRP A 98 1.55 20.57 18.70
CA TRP A 98 1.67 20.39 17.24
C TRP A 98 2.87 21.13 16.65
N LYS A 99 3.06 22.43 16.97
CA LYS A 99 4.18 23.21 16.42
C LYS A 99 5.55 22.72 16.87
N MET A 100 5.65 22.21 18.07
CA MET A 100 6.87 21.58 18.56
C MET A 100 7.15 20.28 17.80
N TYR A 101 6.14 19.45 17.58
CA TYR A 101 6.27 18.24 16.80
C TYR A 101 6.62 18.53 15.34
N GLU A 102 5.95 19.49 14.71
CA GLU A 102 6.28 19.96 13.35
C GLU A 102 7.74 20.39 13.23
N ASN A 103 8.24 21.20 14.18
CA ASN A 103 9.64 21.63 14.20
C ASN A 103 10.61 20.45 14.37
N LYS A 104 10.23 19.43 15.14
CA LYS A 104 11.03 18.20 15.28
C LYS A 104 11.14 17.47 13.93
N LEU A 105 10.02 17.31 13.20
CA LEU A 105 10.02 16.70 11.87
C LEU A 105 10.93 17.48 10.90
N ILE A 106 10.87 18.82 10.93
CA ILE A 106 11.75 19.68 10.14
C ILE A 106 13.22 19.42 10.50
N SER A 107 13.55 19.35 11.80
CA SER A 107 14.92 19.08 12.27
C SER A 107 15.43 17.69 11.87
N GLN A 108 14.53 16.74 11.64
CA GLN A 108 14.82 15.39 11.15
C GLN A 108 14.89 15.30 9.61
N ASN A 109 14.85 16.44 8.90
CA ASN A 109 14.89 16.54 7.44
C ASN A 109 13.71 15.81 6.73
N TRP A 110 12.54 15.83 7.35
CA TRP A 110 11.33 15.39 6.63
C TRP A 110 11.00 16.39 5.51
N SER A 111 10.47 15.90 4.40
CA SER A 111 10.03 16.77 3.30
C SER A 111 8.85 17.63 3.75
N LYS A 112 8.74 18.85 3.22
CA LYS A 112 7.61 19.75 3.49
C LYS A 112 6.28 19.10 3.10
N SER A 113 6.26 18.34 2.00
CA SER A 113 5.14 17.53 1.56
C SER A 113 4.70 16.53 2.64
N SER A 114 5.61 15.71 3.14
CA SER A 114 5.31 14.74 4.19
C SER A 114 4.77 15.38 5.47
N ILE A 115 5.33 16.54 5.87
CA ILE A 115 4.88 17.29 7.05
C ILE A 115 3.46 17.83 6.83
N ASN A 116 3.17 18.40 5.65
CA ASN A 116 1.85 18.88 5.30
C ASN A 116 0.83 17.73 5.26
N ASN A 117 1.20 16.57 4.70
CA ASN A 117 0.32 15.40 4.70
C ASN A 117 -0.03 14.96 6.13
N ILE A 118 0.94 14.94 7.05
CA ILE A 118 0.68 14.64 8.47
C ILE A 118 -0.24 15.69 9.09
N LYS A 119 0.03 16.98 8.83
CA LYS A 119 -0.77 18.10 9.35
C LYS A 119 -2.23 17.98 8.91
N ASP A 120 -2.46 17.85 7.60
CA ASP A 120 -3.79 17.92 7.01
C ASP A 120 -4.61 16.67 7.33
N SER A 121 -4.00 15.48 7.28
CA SER A 121 -4.66 14.24 7.68
C SER A 121 -4.98 14.19 9.17
N SER A 122 -4.06 14.61 10.05
CA SER A 122 -4.31 14.70 11.49
C SER A 122 -5.43 15.68 11.82
N PHE A 123 -5.47 16.82 11.12
CA PHE A 123 -6.53 17.81 11.31
C PHE A 123 -7.89 17.29 10.83
N GLN A 124 -7.96 16.63 9.69
CA GLN A 124 -9.21 16.04 9.20
C GLN A 124 -9.75 14.95 10.13
N ILE A 125 -8.87 14.13 10.68
CA ILE A 125 -9.26 13.14 11.69
C ILE A 125 -9.79 13.85 12.93
N LEU A 126 -9.08 14.87 13.42
CA LEU A 126 -9.50 15.67 14.58
C LEU A 126 -10.89 16.28 14.40
N GLN A 127 -11.23 16.77 13.21
CA GLN A 127 -12.56 17.30 12.90
C GLN A 127 -13.68 16.26 13.00
N SER A 128 -13.36 14.97 13.01
CA SER A 128 -14.32 13.87 13.15
C SER A 128 -14.50 13.43 14.60
N LEU A 129 -13.66 13.90 15.52
CA LEU A 129 -13.67 13.50 16.92
C LEU A 129 -14.66 14.35 17.75
N SER A 130 -15.32 13.74 18.72
CA SER A 130 -16.22 14.43 19.64
C SER A 130 -15.59 14.63 21.01
N MET A 131 -15.77 15.82 21.58
CA MET A 131 -15.32 16.17 22.94
C MET A 131 -16.28 15.72 24.02
N ASP A 132 -17.55 15.47 23.66
CA ASP A 132 -18.59 14.93 24.53
C ASP A 132 -19.39 13.89 23.74
N THR A 133 -19.39 12.67 24.21
CA THR A 133 -20.04 11.53 23.53
C THR A 133 -21.13 10.88 24.40
N ARG A 134 -21.57 11.55 25.47
CA ARG A 134 -22.49 10.95 26.40
C ARG A 134 -23.91 10.76 25.84
N GLU A 135 -24.31 11.59 24.89
CA GLU A 135 -25.61 11.48 24.21
C GLU A 135 -25.53 10.62 22.94
N ASP A 136 -24.51 10.85 22.11
CA ASP A 136 -24.42 10.23 20.78
C ASP A 136 -23.67 8.88 20.78
N GLY A 137 -23.07 8.50 21.91
CA GLY A 137 -22.21 7.33 22.02
C GLY A 137 -20.80 7.56 21.46
N PRO A 138 -19.91 6.55 21.53
CA PRO A 138 -18.51 6.69 21.14
C PRO A 138 -18.35 6.96 19.64
N THR A 139 -17.42 7.87 19.31
CA THR A 139 -16.99 8.08 17.93
C THR A 139 -16.06 6.93 17.51
N LYS A 140 -16.33 6.28 16.39
CA LYS A 140 -15.55 5.15 15.88
C LYS A 140 -15.09 5.41 14.44
N GLY A 141 -13.76 5.46 14.25
CA GLY A 141 -13.13 5.75 12.95
C GLY A 141 -12.08 4.73 12.57
N LEU A 142 -11.75 4.73 11.26
CA LEU A 142 -10.67 3.92 10.68
C LEU A 142 -9.71 4.81 9.90
N VAL A 143 -8.43 4.63 10.14
CA VAL A 143 -7.35 5.27 9.39
C VAL A 143 -6.57 4.20 8.66
N ILE A 144 -6.59 4.26 7.35
CA ILE A 144 -5.93 3.31 6.45
C ILE A 144 -4.66 3.95 5.94
N GLY A 145 -3.52 3.35 6.24
CA GLY A 145 -2.21 3.78 5.73
C GLY A 145 -1.39 2.60 5.26
N ASN A 146 -0.57 2.77 4.24
CA ASN A 146 0.26 1.70 3.71
C ASN A 146 1.25 1.14 4.76
N VAL A 147 1.78 -0.06 4.51
CA VAL A 147 2.80 -0.66 5.38
C VAL A 147 4.05 0.24 5.39
N GLN A 148 4.58 0.58 6.56
CA GLN A 148 5.75 1.46 6.72
C GLN A 148 5.63 2.85 6.04
N SER A 149 4.42 3.39 5.91
CA SER A 149 4.16 4.70 5.28
C SER A 149 4.19 5.89 6.23
N GLY A 150 4.47 5.69 7.51
CA GLY A 150 4.51 6.77 8.50
C GLY A 150 3.26 6.89 9.38
N LYS A 151 2.43 5.84 9.51
CA LYS A 151 1.25 5.83 10.40
C LYS A 151 1.56 6.34 11.81
N THR A 152 2.67 5.91 12.42
CA THR A 152 3.07 6.38 13.76
C THR A 152 3.33 7.88 13.81
N ALA A 153 3.85 8.48 12.73
CA ALA A 153 4.03 9.93 12.68
C ALA A 153 2.68 10.67 12.60
N ASN A 154 1.71 10.10 11.88
CA ASN A 154 0.34 10.64 11.86
C ASN A 154 -0.33 10.49 13.23
N MET A 155 -0.17 9.36 13.93
CA MET A 155 -0.67 9.18 15.31
C MET A 155 -0.12 10.25 16.25
N ALA A 156 1.20 10.50 16.20
CA ALA A 156 1.84 11.54 17.00
C ALA A 156 1.31 12.94 16.66
N GLY A 157 1.15 13.25 15.36
CA GLY A 157 0.55 14.49 14.90
C GLY A 157 -0.89 14.68 15.37
N LEU A 158 -1.69 13.63 15.30
CA LEU A 158 -3.07 13.65 15.80
C LEU A 158 -3.12 13.85 17.32
N MET A 159 -2.30 13.12 18.09
CA MET A 159 -2.22 13.28 19.54
C MET A 159 -1.84 14.71 19.92
N ALA A 160 -0.83 15.27 19.26
CA ALA A 160 -0.38 16.63 19.50
C ALA A 160 -1.49 17.67 19.22
N MET A 161 -2.14 17.57 18.05
CA MET A 161 -3.25 18.47 17.70
C MET A 161 -4.47 18.30 18.62
N ALA A 162 -4.83 17.05 18.94
CA ALA A 162 -5.96 16.76 19.82
C ALA A 162 -5.73 17.31 21.23
N ALA A 163 -4.52 17.20 21.77
CA ALA A 163 -4.15 17.77 23.07
C ALA A 163 -4.28 19.29 23.09
N ASP A 164 -3.80 19.97 22.03
CA ASP A 164 -3.93 21.43 21.87
C ASP A 164 -5.41 21.87 21.72
N ASN A 165 -6.27 20.99 21.20
CA ASN A 165 -7.72 21.20 21.08
C ASN A 165 -8.53 20.72 22.29
N GLY A 166 -7.87 20.31 23.39
CA GLY A 166 -8.53 20.08 24.68
C GLY A 166 -8.79 18.62 25.05
N PHE A 167 -8.36 17.64 24.24
CA PHE A 167 -8.28 16.24 24.68
C PHE A 167 -7.24 16.12 25.80
N ASN A 168 -7.47 15.24 26.76
CA ASN A 168 -6.62 15.16 27.96
C ASN A 168 -6.12 13.75 28.29
N PHE A 169 -6.66 12.72 27.64
CA PHE A 169 -6.29 11.34 27.92
C PHE A 169 -6.15 10.51 26.62
N PHE A 170 -5.00 9.88 26.42
CA PHE A 170 -4.64 9.16 25.20
C PHE A 170 -4.23 7.73 25.51
N ILE A 171 -4.84 6.77 24.83
CA ILE A 171 -4.53 5.35 24.95
C ILE A 171 -4.11 4.83 23.57
N VAL A 172 -2.89 4.33 23.46
CA VAL A 172 -2.40 3.67 22.26
C VAL A 172 -2.37 2.17 22.53
N LEU A 173 -3.19 1.42 21.81
CA LEU A 173 -3.17 -0.03 21.83
C LEU A 173 -2.16 -0.48 20.76
N SER A 174 -1.00 -0.97 21.21
CA SER A 174 0.00 -1.55 20.32
C SER A 174 -0.29 -3.04 20.11
N GLY A 175 0.41 -3.68 19.17
CA GLY A 175 0.28 -5.12 18.92
C GLY A 175 0.45 -6.00 20.16
N VAL A 176 0.86 -7.26 19.99
CA VAL A 176 0.96 -8.25 21.09
C VAL A 176 2.39 -8.44 21.62
N ILE A 177 3.39 -7.73 21.11
CA ILE A 177 4.81 -7.90 21.42
C ILE A 177 5.32 -6.77 22.32
N GLU A 178 5.87 -7.10 23.51
CA GLU A 178 6.29 -6.11 24.52
C GLU A 178 7.39 -5.17 24.02
N SER A 179 8.40 -5.66 23.32
CA SER A 179 9.48 -4.82 22.81
C SER A 179 8.98 -3.74 21.84
N LEU A 180 7.95 -4.04 21.07
CA LEU A 180 7.31 -3.10 20.16
C LEU A 180 6.46 -2.06 20.89
N ARG A 181 5.79 -2.48 21.95
CA ARG A 181 5.08 -1.56 22.86
C ARG A 181 6.05 -0.54 23.44
N GLU A 182 7.17 -1.00 23.99
CA GLU A 182 8.21 -0.12 24.54
C GLU A 182 8.79 0.82 23.49
N GLN A 183 9.09 0.32 22.29
CA GLN A 183 9.57 1.13 21.18
C GLN A 183 8.56 2.23 20.80
N THR A 184 7.27 1.87 20.71
CA THR A 184 6.19 2.81 20.40
C THR A 184 6.05 3.84 21.52
N ALA A 185 6.07 3.41 22.79
CA ALA A 185 5.98 4.29 23.94
C ALA A 185 7.12 5.30 24.00
N ASN A 186 8.37 4.83 23.85
CA ASN A 186 9.56 5.68 23.84
C ASN A 186 9.55 6.68 22.69
N ARG A 187 9.13 6.25 21.51
CA ARG A 187 8.99 7.12 20.33
C ARG A 187 7.96 8.20 20.56
N LEU A 188 6.74 7.83 20.97
CA LEU A 188 5.66 8.80 21.24
C LEU A 188 6.05 9.76 22.38
N TYR A 189 6.67 9.27 23.45
CA TYR A 189 7.18 10.13 24.51
C TYR A 189 8.19 11.15 23.99
N SER A 190 9.16 10.69 23.19
CA SER A 190 10.13 11.58 22.54
C SER A 190 9.47 12.57 21.56
N ASP A 191 8.40 12.16 20.88
CA ASP A 191 7.67 13.00 19.91
C ASP A 191 6.80 14.06 20.62
N MET A 192 6.22 13.74 21.77
CA MET A 192 5.36 14.65 22.54
C MET A 192 6.15 15.56 23.48
N ASN A 193 7.21 15.04 24.10
CA ASN A 193 8.00 15.78 25.09
C ASN A 193 9.22 16.47 24.45
N VAL A 194 9.02 17.14 23.32
CA VAL A 194 10.07 17.86 22.60
C VAL A 194 10.56 19.04 23.46
N SER A 195 11.76 18.94 23.99
CA SER A 195 12.50 20.01 24.69
C SER A 195 11.97 20.51 26.04
N GLY A 196 10.92 19.95 26.63
CA GLY A 196 10.41 20.38 27.94
C GLY A 196 9.83 21.81 28.02
N ASN A 197 9.83 22.56 26.92
CA ASN A 197 9.37 23.96 26.84
C ASN A 197 7.97 24.12 26.24
N GLY A 198 7.22 23.01 26.13
CA GLY A 198 5.88 23.01 25.59
C GLY A 198 4.86 23.76 26.47
N ASN A 199 3.76 24.18 25.84
CA ASN A 199 2.62 24.76 26.54
C ASN A 199 1.86 23.71 27.38
N LEU A 200 1.98 22.43 27.03
CA LEU A 200 1.33 21.31 27.68
C LEU A 200 2.38 20.39 28.33
N HIS A 201 2.01 19.77 29.45
CA HIS A 201 2.83 18.84 30.20
C HIS A 201 2.40 17.41 29.90
N TRP A 202 3.24 16.63 29.24
CA TRP A 202 2.94 15.25 28.90
C TRP A 202 3.42 14.27 29.96
N HIS A 203 2.51 13.43 30.44
CA HIS A 203 2.76 12.39 31.43
C HIS A 203 2.53 11.02 30.81
N GLN A 204 3.55 10.19 30.78
CA GLN A 204 3.43 8.79 30.38
C GLN A 204 3.02 7.95 31.59
N ILE A 205 2.02 7.09 31.43
CA ILE A 205 1.57 6.13 32.44
C ILE A 205 1.88 4.73 31.93
N ASP A 206 2.70 3.99 32.68
CA ASP A 206 3.11 2.64 32.32
C ASP A 206 2.28 1.59 33.06
N ASN A 207 1.65 0.70 32.32
CA ASN A 207 0.96 -0.51 32.79
C ASN A 207 0.15 -0.32 34.07
N PRO A 208 -0.85 0.59 34.11
CA PRO A 208 -1.59 0.90 35.35
C PRO A 208 -2.40 -0.31 35.81
N SER A 209 -2.45 -0.48 37.15
CA SER A 209 -3.28 -1.49 37.81
C SER A 209 -3.72 -1.03 39.20
N LEU A 210 -4.85 -1.52 39.69
CA LEU A 210 -5.36 -1.23 41.04
C LEU A 210 -4.49 -1.82 42.17
N ARG A 211 -3.55 -2.69 41.84
CA ARG A 211 -2.62 -3.32 42.79
C ARG A 211 -1.29 -2.57 42.93
N SER A 212 -1.09 -1.49 42.19
CA SER A 212 0.11 -0.67 42.30
C SER A 212 0.12 0.05 43.63
N SER A 213 1.13 -0.21 44.43
CA SER A 213 1.34 0.46 45.74
C SER A 213 1.95 1.84 45.62
N LEU A 214 2.18 2.35 44.40
CA LEU A 214 2.79 3.65 44.15
C LEU A 214 1.71 4.72 43.98
N PRO A 215 1.63 5.77 44.84
CA PRO A 215 0.62 6.82 44.76
C PRO A 215 0.55 7.58 43.44
N ALA A 216 1.67 7.64 42.74
CA ALA A 216 1.78 8.34 41.45
C ALA A 216 0.97 7.70 40.31
N HIS A 217 0.40 6.53 40.51
CA HIS A 217 -0.36 5.78 39.50
C HIS A 217 -1.85 5.63 39.83
N ASP A 218 -2.37 6.40 40.81
CA ASP A 218 -3.80 6.39 41.13
C ASP A 218 -4.56 7.38 40.22
N VAL A 219 -5.67 6.95 39.61
CA VAL A 219 -6.55 7.80 38.81
C VAL A 219 -6.96 9.08 39.52
N SER A 220 -7.18 8.99 40.86
CA SER A 220 -7.57 10.15 41.67
C SER A 220 -6.56 11.29 41.64
N THR A 221 -5.27 10.98 41.38
CA THR A 221 -4.19 11.97 41.33
C THR A 221 -4.11 12.75 40.03
N LEU A 222 -4.80 12.32 39.00
CA LEU A 222 -4.77 12.97 37.69
C LEU A 222 -5.40 14.35 37.72
N ASN A 223 -4.74 15.35 37.17
CA ASN A 223 -5.26 16.71 37.05
C ASN A 223 -5.96 16.88 35.70
N LEU A 224 -7.24 16.58 35.65
CA LEU A 224 -8.07 16.60 34.44
C LEU A 224 -8.99 17.85 34.36
N SER A 225 -8.74 18.87 35.21
CA SER A 225 -9.52 20.11 35.17
C SER A 225 -9.50 20.78 33.79
N VAL A 226 -10.55 21.53 33.48
CA VAL A 226 -10.75 22.15 32.13
C VAL A 226 -9.56 23.03 31.71
N ASN A 227 -8.90 23.70 32.67
CA ASN A 227 -7.76 24.57 32.42
C ASN A 227 -6.40 23.87 32.64
N SER A 228 -6.39 22.56 32.89
CA SER A 228 -5.15 21.84 33.13
C SER A 228 -4.29 21.75 31.86
N LYS A 229 -3.01 22.01 32.02
CA LYS A 229 -1.99 21.82 31.02
C LYS A 229 -1.49 20.36 30.95
N ASP A 230 -1.87 19.55 31.93
CA ASP A 230 -1.45 18.16 32.03
C ASP A 230 -2.19 17.30 30.98
N LYS A 231 -1.45 16.49 30.27
CA LYS A 231 -1.95 15.51 29.28
C LYS A 231 -1.35 14.16 29.61
N TYR A 232 -2.20 13.16 29.61
CA TYR A 232 -1.82 11.80 29.98
C TYR A 232 -1.89 10.89 28.78
N PHE A 233 -0.86 10.07 28.59
CA PHE A 233 -0.88 9.03 27.58
C PHE A 233 -0.30 7.72 28.10
N MET A 234 -0.73 6.63 27.50
CA MET A 234 -0.22 5.31 27.74
C MET A 234 -0.15 4.49 26.47
N VAL A 235 0.75 3.51 26.42
CA VAL A 235 0.83 2.52 25.37
C VAL A 235 0.65 1.14 26.02
N SER A 236 -0.42 0.45 25.66
CA SER A 236 -0.78 -0.85 26.22
C SER A 236 -0.71 -1.94 25.18
N LEU A 237 -0.28 -3.13 25.58
CA LEU A 237 -0.43 -4.33 24.77
C LEU A 237 -1.89 -4.77 24.63
N LYS A 238 -2.23 -5.35 23.50
CA LYS A 238 -3.50 -6.08 23.27
C LYS A 238 -3.43 -7.47 23.95
N ASN A 239 -3.35 -7.45 25.25
CA ASN A 239 -3.30 -8.63 26.10
C ASN A 239 -4.44 -8.57 27.12
N LYS A 240 -5.13 -9.70 27.33
CA LYS A 240 -6.30 -9.81 28.22
C LYS A 240 -6.06 -9.23 29.61
N THR A 241 -4.94 -9.58 30.24
CA THR A 241 -4.62 -9.13 31.60
C THR A 241 -4.32 -7.63 31.62
N ARG A 242 -3.53 -7.13 30.66
CA ARG A 242 -3.18 -5.70 30.57
C ARG A 242 -4.42 -4.84 30.31
N LEU A 243 -5.26 -5.22 29.35
CA LEU A 243 -6.50 -4.47 29.04
C LEU A 243 -7.48 -4.50 30.20
N LYS A 244 -7.65 -5.65 30.88
CA LYS A 244 -8.51 -5.74 32.09
C LYS A 244 -8.00 -4.86 33.20
N ASN A 245 -6.70 -4.84 33.49
CA ASN A 245 -6.10 -3.99 34.51
C ASN A 245 -6.28 -2.52 34.14
N LEU A 246 -6.00 -2.13 32.92
CA LEU A 246 -6.20 -0.79 32.41
C LEU A 246 -7.65 -0.33 32.56
N PHE A 247 -8.59 -1.13 32.09
CA PHE A 247 -10.00 -0.74 32.17
C PHE A 247 -10.51 -0.64 33.62
N ASN A 248 -10.13 -1.56 34.50
CA ASN A 248 -10.47 -1.48 35.90
C ASN A 248 -9.85 -0.23 36.56
N TRP A 249 -8.64 0.14 36.22
CA TRP A 249 -7.99 1.34 36.70
C TRP A 249 -8.73 2.61 36.21
N LEU A 250 -9.07 2.71 34.92
CA LEU A 250 -9.79 3.87 34.36
C LEU A 250 -11.15 4.12 35.04
N LYS A 251 -11.90 3.07 35.34
CA LYS A 251 -13.22 3.18 35.98
C LYS A 251 -13.19 3.25 37.51
N SER A 252 -12.01 3.23 38.13
CA SER A 252 -11.89 3.20 39.60
C SER A 252 -12.36 4.50 40.30
N ASP A 253 -12.30 5.64 39.60
CA ASP A 253 -12.83 6.92 40.08
C ASP A 253 -13.78 7.52 39.01
N LYS A 254 -15.07 7.45 39.33
CA LYS A 254 -16.15 7.92 38.44
C LYS A 254 -16.09 9.44 38.19
N ASN A 255 -15.68 10.23 39.21
CA ASN A 255 -15.56 11.68 39.08
C ASN A 255 -14.41 12.03 38.12
N LYS A 256 -13.32 11.31 38.14
CA LYS A 256 -12.21 11.50 37.20
C LYS A 256 -12.60 11.01 35.80
N ALA A 257 -13.23 9.84 35.69
CA ALA A 257 -13.72 9.31 34.41
C ALA A 257 -14.63 10.33 33.70
N SER A 258 -15.55 11.00 34.43
CA SER A 258 -16.45 12.02 33.86
C SER A 258 -15.74 13.32 33.38
N GLN A 259 -14.45 13.47 33.63
CA GLN A 259 -13.62 14.57 33.13
C GLN A 259 -12.70 14.13 31.99
N MET A 260 -12.60 12.82 31.71
CA MET A 260 -11.74 12.28 30.68
C MET A 260 -12.33 12.46 29.28
N LYS A 261 -11.59 13.11 28.41
CA LYS A 261 -11.81 13.17 26.96
C LYS A 261 -10.80 12.24 26.33
N VAL A 262 -11.25 10.99 26.15
CA VAL A 262 -10.40 9.85 25.79
C VAL A 262 -10.27 9.73 24.28
N LEU A 263 -9.05 9.56 23.80
CA LEU A 263 -8.74 9.15 22.45
C LEU A 263 -7.99 7.81 22.52
N ILE A 264 -8.65 6.74 22.07
CA ILE A 264 -8.04 5.43 21.89
C ILE A 264 -7.56 5.34 20.42
N ILE A 265 -6.27 5.08 20.26
CA ILE A 265 -5.62 4.79 18.98
C ILE A 265 -5.25 3.31 19.00
N ASP A 266 -5.90 2.52 18.16
CA ASP A 266 -5.67 1.09 18.05
C ASP A 266 -4.76 0.82 16.85
N ASP A 267 -3.44 0.69 17.08
CA ASP A 267 -2.46 0.39 16.03
C ASP A 267 -2.50 -1.10 15.69
N GLU A 268 -2.34 -1.42 14.41
CA GLU A 268 -2.54 -2.76 13.88
C GLU A 268 -3.90 -3.34 14.30
N ALA A 269 -4.98 -2.57 14.09
CA ALA A 269 -6.33 -2.93 14.55
C ALA A 269 -6.92 -4.17 13.86
N ASP A 270 -6.33 -4.64 12.77
CA ASP A 270 -6.58 -5.93 12.13
C ASP A 270 -6.09 -7.12 12.98
N GLN A 271 -5.33 -6.87 14.06
CA GLN A 271 -4.82 -7.87 14.98
C GLN A 271 -5.54 -7.86 16.34
N ALA A 272 -5.96 -9.01 16.80
CA ALA A 272 -6.51 -9.23 18.13
C ALA A 272 -7.73 -8.36 18.50
N SER A 273 -7.90 -7.19 17.86
CA SER A 273 -9.03 -6.30 18.07
C SER A 273 -10.28 -6.76 17.32
N ILE A 274 -10.15 -7.69 16.36
CA ILE A 274 -11.26 -8.22 15.57
C ILE A 274 -11.74 -9.53 16.18
N ASN A 275 -13.06 -9.73 16.16
CA ASN A 275 -13.61 -11.02 16.54
C ASN A 275 -13.38 -12.04 15.42
N THR A 276 -12.51 -13.01 15.66
CA THR A 276 -12.19 -14.09 14.70
C THR A 276 -13.06 -15.34 14.89
N LYS A 277 -13.92 -15.36 15.93
CA LYS A 277 -14.83 -16.48 16.21
C LYS A 277 -16.11 -16.39 15.38
N ASN A 278 -16.77 -17.54 15.18
CA ASN A 278 -18.07 -17.60 14.53
C ASN A 278 -19.13 -16.82 15.32
N ILE A 279 -20.15 -16.31 14.63
CA ILE A 279 -21.27 -15.52 15.19
C ILE A 279 -21.98 -16.24 16.37
N GLU A 280 -21.90 -17.57 16.41
CA GLU A 280 -22.53 -18.41 17.45
C GLU A 280 -21.62 -18.72 18.64
N GLU A 281 -20.34 -18.29 18.61
CA GLU A 281 -19.38 -18.48 19.70
C GLU A 281 -19.12 -17.17 20.43
N ASP A 282 -18.77 -17.23 21.73
CA ASP A 282 -18.38 -16.07 22.53
C ASP A 282 -17.25 -15.28 21.87
N GLU A 283 -17.33 -13.96 21.96
CA GLU A 283 -16.31 -13.04 21.44
C GLU A 283 -14.92 -13.37 21.96
N THR A 284 -13.87 -13.00 21.17
CA THR A 284 -12.50 -13.08 21.70
C THR A 284 -12.36 -12.16 22.92
N ALA A 285 -11.67 -12.63 23.95
CA ALA A 285 -11.58 -11.89 25.22
C ALA A 285 -10.93 -10.50 25.07
N ILE A 286 -10.08 -10.28 24.06
CA ILE A 286 -9.45 -8.99 23.76
C ILE A 286 -10.45 -8.05 23.10
N ASN A 287 -11.17 -8.52 22.08
CA ASN A 287 -12.21 -7.73 21.40
C ASN A 287 -13.29 -7.29 22.39
N GLY A 288 -13.81 -8.21 23.21
CA GLY A 288 -14.82 -7.91 24.23
C GLY A 288 -14.37 -6.84 25.23
N LEU A 289 -13.11 -6.89 25.72
CA LEU A 289 -12.57 -5.87 26.62
C LEU A 289 -12.41 -4.49 25.97
N ILE A 290 -12.00 -4.45 24.70
CA ILE A 290 -11.90 -3.17 23.96
C ILE A 290 -13.31 -2.60 23.75
N LYS A 291 -14.29 -3.43 23.35
CA LYS A 291 -15.68 -3.03 23.19
C LYS A 291 -16.27 -2.49 24.52
N GLU A 292 -16.08 -3.21 25.62
CA GLU A 292 -16.53 -2.78 26.94
C GLU A 292 -15.93 -1.43 27.35
N MET A 293 -14.64 -1.20 27.06
CA MET A 293 -13.96 0.07 27.32
C MET A 293 -14.50 1.19 26.43
N VAL A 294 -14.67 0.97 25.13
CA VAL A 294 -15.15 1.95 24.16
C VAL A 294 -16.61 2.37 24.44
N HIS A 295 -17.46 1.45 24.88
CA HIS A 295 -18.88 1.72 25.15
C HIS A 295 -19.15 2.11 26.62
N HIS A 296 -18.11 2.29 27.45
CA HIS A 296 -18.29 2.68 28.83
C HIS A 296 -18.80 4.12 28.96
N LYS A 297 -19.93 4.32 29.63
CA LYS A 297 -20.70 5.58 29.67
C LYS A 297 -20.18 6.65 30.62
N ASP A 298 -19.24 6.33 31.50
CA ASP A 298 -18.77 7.28 32.52
C ASP A 298 -17.77 8.31 31.98
N PHE A 299 -17.19 8.11 30.77
CA PHE A 299 -16.29 9.07 30.18
C PHE A 299 -17.04 10.27 29.56
N LEU A 300 -16.44 11.48 29.66
CA LEU A 300 -17.01 12.68 29.04
C LEU A 300 -17.01 12.55 27.51
N GLY A 301 -15.86 12.18 26.94
CA GLY A 301 -15.72 11.93 25.51
C GLY A 301 -14.94 10.64 25.28
N MET A 302 -15.47 9.76 24.43
CA MET A 302 -14.82 8.53 24.04
C MET A 302 -14.69 8.47 22.50
N ASN A 303 -13.46 8.41 22.03
CA ASN A 303 -13.16 8.30 20.61
C ASN A 303 -12.23 7.10 20.38
N TYR A 304 -12.61 6.22 19.51
CA TYR A 304 -11.84 5.04 19.12
C TYR A 304 -11.45 5.12 17.65
N ILE A 305 -10.17 5.07 17.36
CA ILE A 305 -9.64 5.11 15.99
C ILE A 305 -8.77 3.87 15.74
N ALA A 306 -9.22 3.05 14.84
CA ALA A 306 -8.45 1.92 14.31
C ALA A 306 -7.44 2.41 13.27
N TYR A 307 -6.17 2.02 13.41
CA TYR A 307 -5.11 2.23 12.41
C TYR A 307 -4.69 0.88 11.84
N THR A 308 -4.66 0.77 10.53
CA THR A 308 -4.20 -0.45 9.87
C THR A 308 -3.62 -0.17 8.48
N ALA A 309 -2.78 -1.10 8.02
CA ALA A 309 -2.34 -1.15 6.62
C ALA A 309 -3.15 -2.16 5.79
N THR A 310 -3.92 -3.02 6.46
CA THR A 310 -4.69 -4.13 5.90
C THR A 310 -6.14 -4.05 6.41
N PRO A 311 -6.93 -3.10 5.86
CA PRO A 311 -8.23 -2.73 6.42
C PRO A 311 -9.32 -3.78 6.18
N TYR A 312 -9.05 -4.84 5.44
CA TYR A 312 -10.07 -5.79 5.00
C TYR A 312 -10.88 -6.36 6.16
N ALA A 313 -10.20 -6.78 7.22
CA ALA A 313 -10.85 -7.35 8.39
C ALA A 313 -11.69 -6.29 9.16
N ASN A 314 -11.23 -5.05 9.25
CA ASN A 314 -11.93 -3.96 9.92
C ASN A 314 -13.19 -3.51 9.15
N VAL A 315 -13.10 -3.46 7.81
CA VAL A 315 -14.21 -3.06 6.93
C VAL A 315 -15.24 -4.18 6.77
N LEU A 316 -14.81 -5.45 6.83
CA LEU A 316 -15.67 -6.63 6.72
C LEU A 316 -16.29 -7.08 8.05
N ASN A 317 -15.93 -6.42 9.16
CA ASN A 317 -16.46 -6.72 10.49
C ASN A 317 -17.97 -6.44 10.56
N GLU A 318 -18.65 -7.00 11.58
CA GLU A 318 -20.08 -6.78 11.77
C GLU A 318 -20.41 -5.31 12.06
N VAL A 319 -21.41 -4.81 11.34
CA VAL A 319 -21.98 -3.48 11.55
C VAL A 319 -23.04 -3.59 12.64
N GLY A 320 -22.63 -3.42 13.90
CA GLY A 320 -23.55 -3.39 15.05
C GLY A 320 -23.25 -2.14 15.89
N GLU A 321 -24.25 -1.62 16.62
CA GLU A 321 -24.04 -0.46 17.49
C GLU A 321 -22.96 -0.70 18.53
N GLU A 322 -22.86 -1.91 19.06
CA GLU A 322 -21.86 -2.31 20.05
C GLU A 322 -20.55 -2.83 19.42
N SER A 323 -20.45 -2.93 18.09
CA SER A 323 -19.23 -3.36 17.40
C SER A 323 -18.17 -2.26 17.37
N LEU A 324 -16.92 -2.62 17.06
CA LEU A 324 -15.83 -1.66 16.77
C LEU A 324 -15.81 -1.19 15.31
N TYR A 325 -16.87 -1.44 14.55
CA TYR A 325 -16.99 -0.99 13.16
C TYR A 325 -16.84 0.54 13.08
N PRO A 326 -16.04 1.06 12.13
CA PRO A 326 -15.76 2.50 11.99
C PRO A 326 -16.96 3.25 11.37
N LYS A 327 -18.06 3.35 12.12
CA LYS A 327 -19.35 3.91 11.65
C LYS A 327 -19.29 5.39 11.29
N ASP A 328 -18.38 6.17 11.89
CA ASP A 328 -18.41 7.62 11.80
C ASP A 328 -17.52 8.16 10.70
N PHE A 329 -16.33 7.57 10.51
CA PHE A 329 -15.44 7.98 9.41
C PHE A 329 -14.40 6.91 9.03
N VAL A 330 -13.96 7.00 7.76
CA VAL A 330 -12.77 6.31 7.24
C VAL A 330 -11.88 7.34 6.56
N THR A 331 -10.60 7.37 6.93
CA THR A 331 -9.60 8.29 6.34
C THR A 331 -8.49 7.49 5.67
N LEU A 332 -8.12 7.87 4.45
CA LEU A 332 -6.99 7.31 3.74
C LEU A 332 -5.76 8.20 3.96
N LEU A 333 -4.66 7.62 4.42
CA LEU A 333 -3.36 8.29 4.48
C LEU A 333 -2.61 8.02 3.18
N GLU A 334 -2.39 9.05 2.40
CA GLU A 334 -1.55 8.95 1.20
C GLU A 334 -0.07 8.99 1.60
N PRO A 335 0.74 8.00 1.18
CA PRO A 335 2.19 8.07 1.37
C PRO A 335 2.77 9.18 0.50
N SER A 336 3.94 9.71 0.88
CA SER A 336 4.63 10.64 0.00
C SER A 336 5.13 9.95 -1.28
N GLU A 337 5.46 10.75 -2.28
CA GLU A 337 5.89 10.34 -3.62
C GLU A 337 7.18 9.48 -3.64
N ASP A 338 7.92 9.50 -2.51
CA ASP A 338 9.15 8.70 -2.32
C ASP A 338 8.89 7.27 -1.81
N TYR A 339 7.62 6.86 -1.70
CA TYR A 339 7.26 5.59 -1.09
C TYR A 339 7.28 4.45 -2.10
N PHE A 340 8.03 3.39 -1.79
CA PHE A 340 8.02 2.12 -2.49
C PHE A 340 6.96 1.20 -1.87
N GLY A 341 5.82 1.08 -2.52
CA GLY A 341 4.70 0.26 -2.04
C GLY A 341 4.39 -0.91 -2.96
N ALA A 342 3.31 -1.61 -2.62
CA ALA A 342 2.86 -2.76 -3.40
C ALA A 342 2.56 -2.38 -4.86
N LYS A 343 1.89 -1.25 -5.09
CA LYS A 343 1.60 -0.72 -6.43
C LYS A 343 2.85 -0.48 -7.25
N GLN A 344 3.87 0.14 -6.65
CA GLN A 344 5.12 0.47 -7.35
C GLN A 344 5.95 -0.77 -7.66
N ILE A 345 5.95 -1.78 -6.79
CA ILE A 345 6.77 -2.98 -6.94
C ILE A 345 6.08 -4.06 -7.79
N PHE A 346 4.81 -4.32 -7.54
CA PHE A 346 4.08 -5.41 -8.19
C PHE A 346 3.18 -4.93 -9.34
N GLY A 347 2.95 -3.61 -9.44
CA GLY A 347 2.06 -3.01 -10.42
C GLY A 347 0.59 -3.25 -10.12
N ILE A 348 -0.27 -2.54 -10.81
CA ILE A 348 -1.72 -2.72 -10.82
C ILE A 348 -2.22 -2.86 -12.26
N GLU A 349 -3.45 -3.31 -12.42
CA GLU A 349 -4.10 -3.53 -13.71
C GLU A 349 -4.74 -2.23 -14.24
N ASP A 350 -3.96 -1.16 -14.33
CA ASP A 350 -4.40 0.11 -14.89
C ASP A 350 -3.47 0.49 -16.06
N PRO A 351 -4.01 0.75 -17.28
CA PRO A 351 -3.22 1.10 -18.45
C PRO A 351 -2.49 2.44 -18.34
N GLU A 352 -2.97 3.35 -17.50
CA GLU A 352 -2.30 4.63 -17.24
C GLU A 352 -1.22 4.52 -16.16
N THR A 353 -1.06 3.35 -15.54
CA THR A 353 -0.06 3.17 -14.51
C THR A 353 1.35 3.12 -15.09
N VAL A 354 2.17 3.82 -14.40
CA VAL A 354 3.62 3.80 -14.48
C VAL A 354 4.13 2.35 -14.35
N PRO A 355 5.15 1.95 -15.08
CA PRO A 355 5.74 0.62 -14.96
C PRO A 355 6.18 0.33 -13.53
N SER A 356 6.01 -0.92 -13.09
CA SER A 356 6.52 -1.35 -11.80
C SER A 356 8.05 -1.33 -11.77
N VAL A 357 8.62 -1.13 -10.58
CA VAL A 357 10.08 -1.16 -10.34
C VAL A 357 10.59 -2.58 -10.56
N ASP A 358 11.57 -2.79 -11.43
CA ASP A 358 12.13 -4.13 -11.71
C ASP A 358 13.14 -4.59 -10.64
N ILE A 359 12.64 -4.80 -9.42
CA ILE A 359 13.46 -5.27 -8.28
C ILE A 359 13.17 -6.71 -7.86
N VAL A 360 12.18 -7.38 -8.44
CA VAL A 360 11.82 -8.75 -8.11
C VAL A 360 12.62 -9.74 -8.96
N ARG A 361 13.13 -10.80 -8.32
CA ARG A 361 13.87 -11.92 -8.92
C ARG A 361 13.18 -13.22 -8.56
N TYR A 362 12.97 -14.10 -9.54
CA TYR A 362 12.27 -15.34 -9.31
C TYR A 362 13.18 -16.43 -8.75
N ILE A 363 12.65 -17.15 -7.76
CA ILE A 363 13.22 -18.41 -7.27
C ILE A 363 12.55 -19.52 -8.06
N GLU A 364 13.38 -20.36 -8.70
CA GLU A 364 12.90 -21.49 -9.48
C GLU A 364 12.21 -22.54 -8.59
N ASN A 365 11.22 -23.25 -9.14
CA ASN A 365 10.46 -24.23 -8.37
C ASN A 365 11.32 -25.33 -7.75
N ASN A 366 12.33 -25.82 -8.48
CA ASN A 366 13.26 -26.84 -7.97
C ASN A 366 14.07 -26.34 -6.78
N GLU A 367 14.51 -25.08 -6.77
CA GLU A 367 15.25 -24.49 -5.65
C GLU A 367 14.35 -24.28 -4.43
N ARG A 368 13.12 -23.76 -4.66
CA ARG A 368 12.10 -23.66 -3.62
C ARG A 368 11.84 -25.02 -2.97
N ASP A 369 11.61 -26.04 -3.78
CA ASP A 369 11.29 -27.40 -3.30
C ASP A 369 12.48 -28.05 -2.58
N THR A 370 13.71 -27.75 -2.99
CA THR A 370 14.94 -28.17 -2.29
C THR A 370 14.98 -27.57 -0.88
N ILE A 371 14.74 -26.28 -0.72
CA ILE A 371 14.74 -25.62 0.59
C ILE A 371 13.59 -26.16 1.46
N ARG A 372 12.39 -26.31 0.92
CA ARG A 372 11.24 -26.87 1.64
C ARG A 372 11.47 -28.31 2.08
N TYR A 373 12.07 -29.12 1.22
CA TYR A 373 12.45 -30.47 1.56
C TYR A 373 13.47 -30.48 2.71
N ALA A 374 14.54 -29.68 2.60
CA ALA A 374 15.53 -29.55 3.66
C ALA A 374 14.90 -29.17 5.02
N GLN A 375 13.98 -28.22 5.00
CA GLN A 375 13.25 -27.75 6.20
C GLN A 375 12.33 -28.85 6.77
N LYS A 376 11.64 -29.61 5.91
CA LYS A 376 10.71 -30.64 6.33
C LYS A 376 11.45 -31.85 6.95
N GLU A 377 12.53 -32.26 6.34
CA GLU A 377 13.32 -33.43 6.75
C GLU A 377 14.46 -33.05 7.72
N GLU A 378 14.57 -31.78 8.13
CA GLU A 378 15.65 -31.22 8.95
C GLU A 378 17.04 -31.62 8.44
N SER A 379 17.20 -31.70 7.12
CA SER A 379 18.41 -32.18 6.45
C SER A 379 19.16 -31.01 5.82
N TYR A 380 20.49 -31.04 5.93
CA TYR A 380 21.37 -30.07 5.30
C TYR A 380 21.34 -30.23 3.78
N VAL A 381 21.27 -29.09 3.08
CA VAL A 381 21.43 -28.98 1.63
C VAL A 381 22.42 -27.84 1.30
N GLU A 382 23.05 -27.93 0.13
CA GLU A 382 23.90 -26.85 -0.34
C GLU A 382 23.06 -25.58 -0.61
N CYS A 383 23.70 -24.42 -0.44
CA CYS A 383 23.08 -23.14 -0.73
C CYS A 383 22.63 -23.09 -2.20
N THR A 384 21.35 -22.81 -2.44
CA THR A 384 20.78 -22.74 -3.80
C THR A 384 21.27 -21.51 -4.55
N GLU A 385 21.23 -21.53 -5.87
CA GLU A 385 21.77 -20.44 -6.71
C GLU A 385 21.05 -19.10 -6.46
N SER A 386 19.73 -19.11 -6.28
CA SER A 386 18.97 -17.90 -5.95
C SER A 386 19.34 -17.34 -4.57
N LEU A 387 19.56 -18.23 -3.57
CA LEU A 387 19.99 -17.81 -2.23
C LEU A 387 21.43 -17.27 -2.28
N LYS A 388 22.36 -17.92 -3.01
CA LYS A 388 23.72 -17.42 -3.24
C LYS A 388 23.69 -16.00 -3.84
N LYS A 389 22.92 -15.78 -4.92
CA LYS A 389 22.79 -14.46 -5.56
C LYS A 389 22.21 -13.40 -4.62
N SER A 390 21.25 -13.77 -3.78
CA SER A 390 20.66 -12.83 -2.81
C SER A 390 21.65 -12.41 -1.72
N VAL A 391 22.50 -13.35 -1.24
CA VAL A 391 23.58 -13.06 -0.30
C VAL A 391 24.70 -12.26 -0.96
N GLN A 392 25.12 -12.65 -2.18
CA GLN A 392 26.11 -11.89 -2.96
C GLN A 392 25.64 -10.44 -3.21
N TRP A 393 24.35 -10.24 -3.49
CA TRP A 393 23.79 -8.92 -3.69
C TRP A 393 23.82 -8.06 -2.42
N LEU A 394 23.58 -8.63 -1.24
CA LEU A 394 23.81 -7.93 0.03
C LEU A 394 25.26 -7.45 0.12
N ILE A 395 26.23 -8.35 -0.09
CA ILE A 395 27.67 -8.04 0.01
C ILE A 395 28.05 -6.93 -0.98
N LEU A 396 27.59 -7.03 -2.24
CA LEU A 396 27.79 -6.03 -3.26
C LEU A 396 27.16 -4.68 -2.88
N SER A 397 25.95 -4.72 -2.33
CA SER A 397 25.27 -3.50 -1.88
C SER A 397 25.97 -2.82 -0.71
N VAL A 398 26.48 -3.61 0.23
CA VAL A 398 27.30 -3.10 1.35
C VAL A 398 28.55 -2.40 0.83
N ALA A 399 29.28 -3.05 -0.07
CA ALA A 399 30.50 -2.47 -0.66
C ALA A 399 30.19 -1.20 -1.47
N ALA A 400 29.15 -1.24 -2.31
CA ALA A 400 28.74 -0.09 -3.11
C ALA A 400 28.26 1.10 -2.26
N LEU A 401 27.53 0.85 -1.19
CA LEU A 401 27.05 1.90 -0.28
C LEU A 401 28.19 2.50 0.54
N ARG A 402 29.18 1.68 0.96
CA ARG A 402 30.40 2.17 1.60
C ARG A 402 31.23 3.05 0.67
N ALA A 403 31.41 2.66 -0.57
CA ALA A 403 32.07 3.49 -1.60
C ALA A 403 31.38 4.87 -1.76
N LYS A 404 30.09 4.96 -1.45
CA LYS A 404 29.33 6.23 -1.40
C LYS A 404 29.32 6.90 -0.03
N ASN A 405 30.14 6.48 0.90
CA ASN A 405 30.18 7.00 2.28
C ASN A 405 28.84 6.84 3.05
N TYR A 406 28.06 5.83 2.72
CA TYR A 406 26.86 5.47 3.49
C TYR A 406 27.30 4.82 4.80
N ASN A 407 26.86 5.38 5.92
CA ASN A 407 27.32 5.00 7.26
C ASN A 407 26.21 4.47 8.17
N LYS A 408 25.13 3.93 7.59
CA LYS A 408 24.03 3.29 8.33
C LYS A 408 24.05 1.79 8.11
N PRO A 409 23.40 0.99 8.97
CA PRO A 409 23.26 -0.46 8.76
C PRO A 409 22.69 -0.81 7.38
N VAL A 410 23.19 -1.91 6.81
CA VAL A 410 22.68 -2.46 5.54
C VAL A 410 22.21 -3.88 5.81
N SER A 411 20.98 -4.21 5.41
CA SER A 411 20.33 -5.44 5.83
C SER A 411 19.86 -6.31 4.68
N MET A 412 19.84 -7.63 4.95
CA MET A 412 19.13 -8.66 4.19
C MET A 412 18.11 -9.35 5.09
N LEU A 413 16.91 -9.57 4.55
CA LEU A 413 15.87 -10.38 5.19
C LEU A 413 15.80 -11.76 4.56
N VAL A 414 15.81 -12.79 5.37
CA VAL A 414 15.59 -14.20 4.95
C VAL A 414 14.38 -14.75 5.68
N HIS A 415 13.28 -14.91 4.93
CA HIS A 415 12.00 -15.31 5.46
C HIS A 415 11.46 -16.52 4.69
N THR A 416 11.81 -17.73 5.15
CA THR A 416 11.49 -18.98 4.45
C THR A 416 10.43 -19.82 5.16
N SER A 417 10.32 -19.71 6.48
CA SER A 417 9.39 -20.49 7.29
C SER A 417 9.02 -19.75 8.59
N PHE A 418 7.94 -20.18 9.24
CA PHE A 418 7.56 -19.72 10.58
C PHE A 418 8.21 -20.59 11.69
N LYS A 419 8.61 -21.82 11.37
CA LYS A 419 9.17 -22.77 12.37
C LYS A 419 10.57 -22.36 12.77
N ILE A 420 10.79 -22.31 14.08
CA ILE A 420 12.04 -21.87 14.71
C ILE A 420 13.24 -22.71 14.28
N ASP A 421 13.08 -24.02 14.23
CA ASP A 421 14.16 -24.97 13.89
C ASP A 421 14.62 -24.80 12.43
N HIS A 422 13.71 -24.38 11.53
CA HIS A 422 14.06 -24.07 10.14
C HIS A 422 14.97 -22.83 10.01
N HIS A 423 14.88 -21.88 10.96
CA HIS A 423 15.73 -20.69 10.93
C HIS A 423 17.20 -21.03 11.19
N ALA A 424 17.46 -21.94 12.14
CA ALA A 424 18.81 -22.39 12.43
C ALA A 424 19.45 -23.13 11.23
N LEU A 425 18.68 -23.98 10.54
CA LEU A 425 19.14 -24.68 9.35
C LEU A 425 19.51 -23.69 8.22
N ILE A 426 18.64 -22.75 7.91
CA ILE A 426 18.89 -21.75 6.84
C ILE A 426 20.06 -20.83 7.22
N SER A 427 20.15 -20.42 8.49
CA SER A 427 21.27 -19.64 9.01
C SER A 427 22.60 -20.38 8.80
N LYS A 428 22.63 -21.68 9.08
CA LYS A 428 23.82 -22.51 8.87
C LYS A 428 24.21 -22.63 7.39
N ILE A 429 23.26 -22.85 6.51
CA ILE A 429 23.51 -22.89 5.05
C ILE A 429 24.13 -21.58 4.56
N ILE A 430 23.62 -20.42 5.04
CA ILE A 430 24.14 -19.10 4.69
C ILE A 430 25.55 -18.90 5.27
N GLU A 431 25.77 -19.29 6.54
CA GLU A 431 27.06 -19.19 7.18
C GLU A 431 28.14 -19.98 6.41
N ASP A 432 27.86 -21.25 6.09
CA ASP A 432 28.79 -22.11 5.36
C ASP A 432 29.11 -21.55 3.98
N TYR A 433 28.10 -21.02 3.30
CA TYR A 433 28.30 -20.34 2.01
C TYR A 433 29.19 -19.10 2.15
N LEU A 434 28.93 -18.22 3.11
CA LEU A 434 29.72 -17.00 3.34
C LEU A 434 31.18 -17.34 3.66
N ARG A 435 31.42 -18.36 4.48
CA ARG A 435 32.76 -18.84 4.79
C ARG A 435 33.47 -19.43 3.56
N SER A 436 32.74 -20.11 2.66
CA SER A 436 33.30 -20.71 1.45
C SER A 436 33.73 -19.66 0.40
N ILE A 437 33.11 -18.48 0.37
CA ILE A 437 33.44 -17.43 -0.60
C ILE A 437 34.48 -16.43 -0.07
N LYS A 438 34.85 -16.49 1.20
CA LYS A 438 35.85 -15.60 1.82
C LYS A 438 37.18 -15.77 1.14
N GLY A 439 37.75 -14.69 0.59
CA GLY A 439 39.02 -14.69 -0.12
C GLY A 439 39.03 -15.42 -1.48
N SER A 440 37.88 -15.81 -2.02
CA SER A 440 37.75 -16.51 -3.28
C SER A 440 37.70 -15.53 -4.49
N GLU A 441 38.72 -15.58 -5.35
CA GLU A 441 38.77 -14.82 -6.60
C GLU A 441 37.66 -15.24 -7.59
N GLU A 442 37.25 -16.49 -7.58
CA GLU A 442 36.13 -16.96 -8.39
C GLU A 442 34.80 -16.36 -7.91
N ALA A 443 34.61 -16.25 -6.60
CA ALA A 443 33.46 -15.59 -6.03
C ALA A 443 33.44 -14.07 -6.39
N LEU A 444 34.58 -13.39 -6.37
CA LEU A 444 34.69 -11.99 -6.83
C LEU A 444 34.29 -11.83 -8.28
N LYS A 445 34.73 -12.76 -9.16
CA LYS A 445 34.37 -12.75 -10.58
C LYS A 445 32.86 -12.97 -10.78
N GLN A 446 32.24 -13.89 -10.03
CA GLN A 446 30.80 -14.12 -10.06
C GLN A 446 30.03 -12.89 -9.57
N MET A 447 30.46 -12.26 -8.45
CA MET A 447 29.88 -11.04 -7.93
C MET A 447 30.00 -9.88 -8.93
N ARG A 448 31.11 -9.74 -9.64
CA ARG A 448 31.26 -8.74 -10.73
C ARG A 448 30.21 -8.95 -11.82
N GLY A 449 30.03 -10.20 -12.24
CA GLY A 449 29.02 -10.56 -13.24
C GLY A 449 27.61 -10.21 -12.79
N LEU A 450 27.27 -10.54 -11.52
CA LEU A 450 25.99 -10.23 -10.92
C LEU A 450 25.77 -8.71 -10.84
N TYR A 451 26.77 -7.95 -10.38
CA TYR A 451 26.69 -6.49 -10.25
C TYR A 451 26.42 -5.82 -11.61
N ILE A 452 27.19 -6.19 -12.64
CA ILE A 452 27.02 -5.64 -13.99
C ILE A 452 25.64 -5.99 -14.57
N SER A 453 25.17 -7.21 -14.31
CA SER A 453 23.84 -7.62 -14.76
C SER A 453 22.71 -6.86 -14.07
N GLU A 454 22.79 -6.74 -12.75
CA GLU A 454 21.74 -6.11 -11.95
C GLU A 454 21.72 -4.57 -12.09
N SER A 455 22.88 -3.92 -12.21
CA SER A 455 22.97 -2.47 -12.43
C SER A 455 22.49 -2.04 -13.81
N LYS A 456 22.64 -2.91 -14.83
CA LYS A 456 22.06 -2.68 -16.17
C LYS A 456 20.56 -2.97 -16.22
N ARG A 457 20.07 -3.89 -15.39
CA ARG A 457 18.68 -4.30 -15.39
C ARG A 457 17.75 -3.29 -14.72
N PHE A 458 18.25 -2.59 -13.72
CA PHE A 458 17.51 -1.56 -13.00
C PHE A 458 18.45 -0.41 -12.64
N ASP A 459 18.27 0.70 -13.31
CA ASP A 459 19.08 1.91 -13.15
C ASP A 459 18.26 3.11 -12.65
N LYS A 460 18.89 4.26 -12.56
CA LYS A 460 18.28 5.52 -12.12
C LYS A 460 17.16 5.98 -13.07
N LYS A 461 17.28 5.70 -14.36
CA LYS A 461 16.26 6.05 -15.35
C LYS A 461 15.01 5.20 -15.15
N ASP A 462 15.17 3.90 -14.89
CA ASP A 462 14.07 2.98 -14.59
C ASP A 462 13.35 3.35 -13.30
N LEU A 463 14.11 3.74 -12.26
CA LEU A 463 13.56 4.24 -11.02
C LEU A 463 12.64 5.45 -11.25
N PHE A 464 13.10 6.45 -12.00
CA PHE A 464 12.32 7.67 -12.24
C PHE A 464 11.20 7.50 -13.25
N ASN A 465 11.27 6.49 -14.10
CA ASN A 465 10.15 6.07 -14.91
C ASN A 465 9.03 5.46 -14.06
N ALA A 466 9.41 4.70 -13.03
CA ALA A 466 8.45 4.07 -12.11
C ALA A 466 7.96 5.04 -11.00
N LEU A 467 8.77 6.02 -10.61
CA LEU A 467 8.47 7.03 -9.59
C LEU A 467 8.70 8.43 -10.19
N SER A 468 7.80 8.81 -11.11
CA SER A 468 7.93 10.07 -11.87
C SER A 468 7.97 11.32 -10.99
N ASP A 469 7.30 11.27 -9.84
CA ASP A 469 7.15 12.39 -8.90
C ASP A 469 8.10 12.30 -7.70
N TYR A 470 9.13 11.42 -7.75
CA TYR A 470 10.11 11.28 -6.66
C TYR A 470 10.70 12.64 -6.27
N SER A 471 10.58 13.01 -4.99
CA SER A 471 10.82 14.39 -4.53
C SER A 471 12.30 14.82 -4.54
N SER A 472 13.21 13.86 -4.46
CA SER A 472 14.65 14.13 -4.30
C SER A 472 15.49 13.52 -5.41
N LYS A 473 15.07 13.66 -6.66
CA LYS A 473 15.75 13.08 -7.84
C LYS A 473 17.24 13.40 -7.91
N ASP A 474 17.60 14.64 -7.55
CA ASP A 474 18.99 15.13 -7.59
C ASP A 474 19.90 14.46 -6.56
N LYS A 475 19.32 13.86 -5.52
CA LYS A 475 20.09 13.18 -4.45
C LYS A 475 20.31 11.70 -4.74
N VAL A 476 19.58 11.13 -5.68
CA VAL A 476 19.78 9.73 -6.09
C VAL A 476 21.06 9.67 -6.94
N THR A 477 22.03 8.91 -6.47
CA THR A 477 23.31 8.72 -7.16
C THR A 477 23.30 7.43 -7.96
N ASP A 478 23.99 7.43 -9.11
CA ASP A 478 24.19 6.23 -9.92
C ASP A 478 25.00 5.17 -9.15
N TYR A 479 25.02 3.94 -9.67
CA TYR A 479 25.87 2.88 -9.12
C TYR A 479 27.35 3.29 -9.17
N PRO A 480 28.16 2.96 -8.13
CA PRO A 480 29.61 3.17 -8.16
C PRO A 480 30.29 2.34 -9.25
N GLU A 481 31.47 2.76 -9.68
CA GLU A 481 32.29 1.95 -10.57
C GLU A 481 32.83 0.68 -9.89
N TRP A 482 33.09 -0.36 -10.69
CA TRP A 482 33.48 -1.66 -10.13
C TRP A 482 34.74 -1.60 -9.28
N GLU A 483 35.71 -0.81 -9.66
CA GLU A 483 36.99 -0.66 -8.96
C GLU A 483 36.83 -0.14 -7.52
N GLU A 484 35.86 0.76 -7.31
CA GLU A 484 35.53 1.26 -5.98
C GLU A 484 34.87 0.16 -5.12
N ILE A 485 33.98 -0.61 -5.73
CA ILE A 485 33.28 -1.72 -5.07
C ILE A 485 34.26 -2.87 -4.76
N GLU A 486 35.13 -3.21 -5.71
CA GLU A 486 36.12 -4.28 -5.52
C GLU A 486 37.05 -3.98 -4.34
N SER A 487 37.46 -2.74 -4.16
CA SER A 487 38.27 -2.31 -3.02
C SER A 487 37.57 -2.59 -1.68
N GLU A 488 36.27 -2.23 -1.58
CA GLU A 488 35.48 -2.50 -0.37
C GLU A 488 35.16 -3.99 -0.18
N LEU A 489 34.97 -4.75 -1.25
CA LEU A 489 34.80 -6.21 -1.18
C LEU A 489 36.07 -6.89 -0.66
N ARG A 490 37.24 -6.52 -1.17
CA ARG A 490 38.53 -7.06 -0.69
C ARG A 490 38.75 -6.72 0.77
N TYR A 491 38.50 -5.46 1.17
CA TYR A 491 38.53 -5.07 2.57
C TYR A 491 37.64 -5.98 3.44
N LEU A 492 36.39 -6.23 3.02
CA LEU A 492 35.48 -7.09 3.78
C LEU A 492 35.97 -8.53 3.86
N MET A 493 36.50 -9.08 2.77
CA MET A 493 37.01 -10.46 2.69
C MET A 493 38.33 -10.65 3.46
N ASP A 494 39.11 -9.61 3.68
CA ASP A 494 40.38 -9.64 4.40
C ASP A 494 40.21 -9.53 5.94
N LEU A 495 38.99 -9.23 6.43
CA LEU A 495 38.69 -9.21 7.86
C LEU A 495 39.00 -10.55 8.52
N GLN A 496 39.37 -10.54 9.81
CA GLN A 496 39.50 -11.75 10.61
C GLN A 496 38.17 -12.52 10.63
N ASP A 497 38.20 -13.85 10.82
CA ASP A 497 37.00 -14.68 10.74
C ASP A 497 35.88 -14.24 11.69
N SER A 498 36.25 -13.83 12.91
CA SER A 498 35.34 -13.33 13.93
C SER A 498 34.71 -11.95 13.58
N GLU A 499 35.41 -11.15 12.77
CA GLU A 499 34.94 -9.84 12.31
C GLU A 499 34.28 -9.92 10.93
N TYR A 500 34.67 -10.90 10.10
CA TYR A 500 34.03 -11.13 8.81
C TYR A 500 32.56 -11.55 8.98
N LEU A 501 32.33 -12.52 9.85
CA LEU A 501 30.99 -13.09 10.10
C LEU A 501 30.87 -13.55 11.54
N SER A 502 29.92 -12.98 12.27
CA SER A 502 29.55 -13.45 13.62
C SER A 502 28.06 -13.19 13.91
N HIS A 503 27.54 -13.78 14.98
CA HIS A 503 26.34 -13.24 15.63
C HIS A 503 26.67 -11.88 16.30
N ILE A 504 25.66 -11.12 16.73
CA ILE A 504 25.93 -9.89 17.49
C ILE A 504 26.58 -10.27 18.82
N PRO A 505 27.89 -9.93 19.03
CA PRO A 505 28.56 -10.24 20.29
C PRO A 505 27.96 -9.43 21.44
N ILE A 506 27.94 -10.04 22.61
CA ILE A 506 27.50 -9.40 23.86
C ILE A 506 28.73 -8.95 24.62
N GLY A 507 28.78 -7.70 25.06
CA GLY A 507 29.85 -7.17 25.90
C GLY A 507 29.73 -7.59 27.35
N ASP A 508 30.71 -7.23 28.16
CA ASP A 508 30.84 -7.62 29.57
C ASP A 508 29.69 -7.08 30.44
N GLU A 509 29.05 -5.98 30.05
CA GLU A 509 27.90 -5.34 30.69
C GLU A 509 26.55 -5.75 30.06
N GLY A 510 26.56 -6.73 29.12
CA GLY A 510 25.36 -7.19 28.42
C GLY A 510 24.97 -6.32 27.21
N GLU A 511 25.76 -5.32 26.85
CA GLU A 511 25.53 -4.43 25.70
C GLU A 511 25.93 -5.11 24.38
N PRO A 512 25.24 -4.83 23.26
CA PRO A 512 25.63 -5.35 21.95
C PRO A 512 26.91 -4.68 21.45
N LYS A 513 27.83 -5.47 20.89
CA LYS A 513 29.03 -5.00 20.20
C LYS A 513 28.91 -5.21 18.70
N TYR A 514 29.38 -4.24 17.93
CA TYR A 514 29.27 -4.28 16.46
C TYR A 514 30.65 -4.15 15.81
N HIS A 515 30.86 -4.89 14.72
CA HIS A 515 32.03 -4.82 13.87
C HIS A 515 31.66 -4.43 12.43
N THR A 516 32.63 -4.13 11.60
CA THR A 516 32.42 -3.70 10.22
C THR A 516 32.00 -4.82 9.26
N GLY A 517 32.03 -6.08 9.67
CA GLY A 517 31.66 -7.21 8.83
C GLY A 517 30.17 -7.49 8.79
N ILE A 518 29.83 -8.78 8.74
CA ILE A 518 28.46 -9.31 8.59
C ILE A 518 28.00 -9.86 9.93
N HIS A 519 26.88 -9.37 10.42
CA HIS A 519 26.16 -9.93 11.56
C HIS A 519 25.06 -10.86 11.09
N LEU A 520 25.13 -12.15 11.41
CA LEU A 520 24.09 -13.13 11.14
C LEU A 520 23.18 -13.25 12.36
N VAL A 521 21.93 -12.83 12.22
CA VAL A 521 20.97 -12.74 13.31
C VAL A 521 19.82 -13.69 13.08
N ILE A 522 19.50 -14.51 14.07
CA ILE A 522 18.27 -15.32 14.10
C ILE A 522 17.29 -14.62 15.03
N ASP A 523 16.22 -14.07 14.47
CA ASP A 523 15.17 -13.37 15.26
C ASP A 523 13.93 -14.25 15.38
N ASN A 524 13.79 -14.90 16.53
CA ASN A 524 12.64 -15.73 16.88
C ASN A 524 12.35 -15.69 18.39
N SER A 525 11.29 -16.38 18.86
CA SER A 525 10.86 -16.35 20.26
C SER A 525 11.86 -17.03 21.23
N ARG A 526 12.62 -18.04 20.78
CA ARG A 526 13.62 -18.74 21.61
C ARG A 526 14.90 -17.93 21.84
N SER A 527 15.19 -16.91 21.05
CA SER A 527 16.42 -16.10 21.15
C SER A 527 16.64 -15.45 22.52
N LYS A 528 15.68 -15.51 23.43
CA LYS A 528 15.76 -14.96 24.80
C LYS A 528 16.24 -15.94 25.89
N SER A 529 16.20 -17.25 25.70
CA SER A 529 16.20 -18.17 26.85
C SER A 529 17.37 -19.13 26.99
N GLU A 530 18.07 -19.53 25.92
CA GLU A 530 18.99 -20.66 26.06
C GLU A 530 20.43 -20.46 25.54
N ASP A 531 20.69 -19.51 24.58
CA ASP A 531 22.02 -19.50 23.91
C ASP A 531 22.75 -18.14 23.88
N GLN A 532 22.43 -17.18 24.71
CA GLN A 532 23.07 -15.85 24.68
C GLN A 532 23.06 -15.14 23.29
N ILE A 533 22.20 -15.59 22.37
CA ILE A 533 22.05 -14.99 21.04
C ILE A 533 21.12 -13.78 21.16
N MET A 534 21.67 -12.62 20.82
CA MET A 534 20.92 -11.36 20.89
C MET A 534 19.93 -11.25 19.71
N ARG A 535 18.71 -10.82 19.99
CA ARG A 535 17.76 -10.40 18.94
C ARG A 535 18.33 -9.23 18.13
N LEU A 536 17.71 -8.97 16.96
CA LEU A 536 18.09 -7.83 16.15
C LEU A 536 17.97 -6.51 16.93
N VAL A 537 19.11 -5.91 17.17
CA VAL A 537 19.26 -4.53 17.65
C VAL A 537 20.25 -3.85 16.74
N TYR A 538 19.89 -2.69 16.21
CA TYR A 538 20.81 -1.90 15.38
C TYR A 538 21.69 -1.00 16.26
N PRO A 539 22.95 -0.73 15.85
CA PRO A 539 23.82 0.18 16.57
C PRO A 539 23.25 1.62 16.57
N ASN A 540 23.26 2.26 17.71
CA ASN A 540 23.04 3.69 17.80
C ASN A 540 24.29 4.47 17.30
N LYS A 541 24.20 5.81 17.21
CA LYS A 541 25.30 6.63 16.68
C LYS A 541 26.64 6.44 17.38
N ASN A 542 26.63 6.11 18.68
CA ASN A 542 27.83 5.94 19.49
C ASN A 542 28.42 4.52 19.39
N GLN A 543 27.61 3.57 18.92
CA GLN A 543 27.99 2.17 18.75
C GLN A 543 28.32 1.80 17.30
N MET A 544 28.16 2.74 16.38
CA MET A 544 28.47 2.51 14.96
C MET A 544 29.95 2.23 14.76
N PRO A 545 30.30 1.10 14.09
CA PRO A 545 31.69 0.84 13.70
C PRO A 545 32.18 1.83 12.63
N GLU A 546 33.48 1.79 12.31
CA GLU A 546 34.11 2.69 11.32
C GLU A 546 33.42 2.68 9.95
N LYS A 547 32.98 1.49 9.50
CA LYS A 547 32.22 1.31 8.27
C LYS A 547 30.86 0.73 8.58
N ALA A 548 29.87 1.02 7.74
CA ALA A 548 28.50 0.53 7.87
C ALA A 548 28.46 -1.00 8.03
N PRO A 549 27.89 -1.55 9.12
CA PRO A 549 27.79 -2.98 9.34
C PRO A 549 26.72 -3.62 8.46
N ALA A 550 26.94 -4.86 8.05
CA ALA A 550 25.94 -5.66 7.36
C ALA A 550 25.18 -6.57 8.32
N PHE A 551 23.88 -6.78 8.06
CA PHE A 551 23.03 -7.69 8.83
C PHE A 551 22.33 -8.66 7.91
N ILE A 552 22.42 -9.96 8.19
CA ILE A 552 21.54 -10.98 7.60
C ILE A 552 20.61 -11.44 8.70
N VAL A 553 19.32 -11.19 8.50
CA VAL A 553 18.29 -11.44 9.51
C VAL A 553 17.42 -12.61 9.03
N VAL A 554 17.52 -13.72 9.73
CA VAL A 554 16.75 -14.95 9.47
C VAL A 554 15.66 -15.07 10.53
N GLY A 555 14.41 -15.22 10.14
CA GLY A 555 13.34 -15.35 11.12
C GLY A 555 11.96 -15.58 10.53
N GLY A 556 10.98 -15.67 11.42
CA GLY A 556 9.58 -15.97 11.11
C GLY A 556 8.63 -14.85 11.48
N ASN A 557 7.62 -15.16 12.30
CA ASN A 557 6.53 -14.25 12.66
C ASN A 557 7.00 -12.95 13.36
N THR A 558 8.06 -13.01 14.14
CA THR A 558 8.65 -11.82 14.79
C THR A 558 9.08 -10.75 13.79
N LEU A 559 9.54 -11.17 12.61
CA LEU A 559 9.97 -10.28 11.53
C LEU A 559 8.78 -9.73 10.71
N SER A 560 7.65 -10.42 10.71
CA SER A 560 6.48 -10.00 9.94
C SER A 560 5.81 -8.76 10.53
N ARG A 561 6.04 -8.42 11.82
CA ARG A 561 5.28 -7.39 12.53
C ARG A 561 6.18 -6.48 13.36
N GLY A 562 6.01 -5.18 13.20
CA GLY A 562 6.56 -4.14 14.08
C GLY A 562 8.07 -3.85 13.98
N LEU A 563 8.89 -4.74 13.43
CA LEU A 563 10.33 -4.52 13.30
C LEU A 563 10.64 -3.71 12.04
N THR A 564 11.35 -2.61 12.19
CA THR A 564 11.88 -1.85 11.05
C THR A 564 13.26 -2.38 10.68
N LEU A 565 13.45 -2.84 9.45
CA LEU A 565 14.76 -3.26 8.93
C LEU A 565 15.45 -2.06 8.28
N GLU A 566 16.56 -1.62 8.91
CA GLU A 566 17.34 -0.49 8.39
C GLU A 566 18.16 -0.92 7.17
N GLY A 567 18.17 -0.09 6.12
CA GLY A 567 18.97 -0.33 4.92
C GLY A 567 18.67 -1.67 4.23
N LEU A 568 17.41 -2.09 4.13
CA LEU A 568 17.03 -3.37 3.53
C LEU A 568 17.27 -3.34 2.01
N VAL A 569 18.34 -3.99 1.56
CA VAL A 569 18.77 -4.07 0.15
C VAL A 569 18.54 -5.45 -0.49
N SER A 570 18.41 -6.49 0.31
CA SER A 570 18.20 -7.86 -0.18
C SER A 570 17.12 -8.56 0.64
N THR A 571 16.21 -9.23 -0.03
CA THR A 571 15.19 -10.05 0.63
C THR A 571 15.08 -11.39 -0.07
N TYR A 572 15.11 -12.48 0.69
CA TYR A 572 14.84 -13.83 0.22
C TYR A 572 13.58 -14.36 0.89
N PHE A 573 12.50 -14.51 0.10
CA PHE A 573 11.16 -14.76 0.59
C PHE A 573 10.55 -16.02 -0.02
N LEU A 574 10.35 -17.05 0.79
CA LEU A 574 9.68 -18.30 0.42
C LEU A 574 8.50 -18.65 1.33
N ARG A 575 8.25 -17.81 2.32
CA ARG A 575 7.15 -18.04 3.24
C ARG A 575 5.82 -18.03 2.50
N THR A 576 5.01 -19.04 2.74
CA THR A 576 3.64 -19.13 2.27
C THR A 576 2.67 -18.86 3.41
N THR A 577 1.65 -18.09 3.14
CA THR A 577 0.47 -17.91 3.98
C THR A 577 -0.75 -17.69 3.09
N ASN A 578 -1.88 -18.18 3.53
CA ASN A 578 -3.15 -17.94 2.85
C ASN A 578 -3.86 -16.67 3.36
N GLN A 579 -3.33 -16.04 4.41
CA GLN A 579 -3.90 -14.83 5.00
C GLN A 579 -3.35 -13.60 4.31
N ALA A 580 -4.22 -12.83 3.65
CA ALA A 580 -3.88 -11.61 2.92
C ALA A 580 -3.22 -10.55 3.81
N ASP A 581 -3.76 -10.35 5.01
CA ASP A 581 -3.25 -9.39 5.99
C ASP A 581 -1.84 -9.74 6.43
N THR A 582 -1.61 -11.00 6.78
CA THR A 582 -0.31 -11.51 7.17
C THR A 582 0.70 -11.37 6.03
N LEU A 583 0.32 -11.71 4.79
CA LEU A 583 1.20 -11.58 3.63
C LEU A 583 1.63 -10.12 3.40
N MET A 584 0.71 -9.17 3.47
CA MET A 584 1.03 -7.76 3.33
C MET A 584 1.91 -7.24 4.45
N GLN A 585 1.71 -7.69 5.69
CA GLN A 585 2.53 -7.29 6.84
C GLN A 585 3.95 -7.88 6.78
N MET A 586 4.16 -9.02 6.13
CA MET A 586 5.48 -9.60 5.90
C MET A 586 6.33 -8.80 4.91
N ALA A 587 5.72 -7.92 4.11
CA ALA A 587 6.41 -7.15 3.07
C ALA A 587 7.24 -6.00 3.63
N ARG A 588 8.30 -6.32 4.36
CA ARG A 588 9.22 -5.36 4.98
C ARG A 588 10.05 -4.58 3.95
N TRP A 589 10.03 -4.99 2.71
CA TRP A 589 10.61 -4.26 1.58
C TRP A 589 9.78 -3.07 1.10
N PHE A 590 8.57 -2.85 1.62
CA PHE A 590 7.85 -1.59 1.42
C PHE A 590 8.48 -0.46 2.26
N GLY A 591 8.23 0.80 1.88
CA GLY A 591 8.67 1.96 2.63
C GLY A 591 9.60 2.89 1.86
N TYR A 592 10.31 3.75 2.58
CA TYR A 592 11.20 4.76 2.03
C TYR A 592 12.63 4.23 1.92
N ARG A 593 13.35 4.54 0.82
CA ARG A 593 14.67 3.98 0.47
C ARG A 593 15.75 5.05 0.26
N LYS A 594 15.67 6.18 0.99
CA LYS A 594 16.59 7.32 0.83
C LYS A 594 18.05 6.93 0.95
N SER A 595 18.86 7.30 -0.04
CA SER A 595 20.29 7.05 -0.21
C SER A 595 20.67 5.62 -0.64
N TYR A 596 19.69 4.71 -0.85
CA TYR A 596 19.93 3.35 -1.37
C TYR A 596 18.83 2.87 -2.32
N GLU A 597 18.17 3.81 -3.02
CA GLU A 597 17.00 3.61 -3.86
C GLU A 597 17.20 2.56 -4.95
N LEU A 598 18.42 2.47 -5.51
CA LEU A 598 18.76 1.55 -6.59
C LEU A 598 19.11 0.13 -6.12
N PHE A 599 19.33 -0.08 -4.82
CA PHE A 599 19.87 -1.35 -4.31
C PHE A 599 18.83 -2.41 -3.90
N PRO A 600 17.58 -2.11 -3.56
CA PRO A 600 16.62 -3.15 -3.14
C PRO A 600 16.42 -4.22 -4.21
N ARG A 601 16.48 -5.49 -3.80
CA ARG A 601 16.12 -6.67 -4.61
C ARG A 601 15.36 -7.67 -3.75
N ILE A 602 14.38 -8.32 -4.37
CA ILE A 602 13.50 -9.27 -3.69
C ILE A 602 13.51 -10.58 -4.47
N TRP A 603 14.00 -11.63 -3.86
CA TRP A 603 13.91 -13.00 -4.39
C TRP A 603 12.67 -13.65 -3.82
N MET A 604 11.75 -14.09 -4.67
CA MET A 604 10.54 -14.80 -4.28
C MET A 604 10.07 -15.77 -5.36
N ASP A 605 9.26 -16.74 -4.99
CA ASP A 605 8.66 -17.64 -5.96
C ASP A 605 7.53 -16.94 -6.75
N ARG A 606 7.18 -17.51 -7.89
CA ARG A 606 6.15 -16.94 -8.78
C ARG A 606 4.79 -16.84 -8.10
N LEU A 607 4.44 -17.82 -7.26
CA LEU A 607 3.16 -17.85 -6.55
C LEU A 607 3.05 -16.69 -5.55
N ALA A 608 4.13 -16.39 -4.81
CA ALA A 608 4.19 -15.25 -3.91
C ALA A 608 4.04 -13.93 -4.70
N TYR A 609 4.74 -13.80 -5.82
CA TYR A 609 4.62 -12.63 -6.69
C TYR A 609 3.18 -12.41 -7.17
N GLU A 610 2.50 -13.44 -7.64
CA GLU A 610 1.11 -13.36 -8.09
C GLU A 610 0.16 -12.97 -6.96
N ARG A 611 0.39 -13.49 -5.74
CA ARG A 611 -0.38 -13.10 -4.55
C ARG A 611 -0.19 -11.64 -4.20
N TYR A 612 1.04 -11.12 -4.19
CA TYR A 612 1.30 -9.70 -3.94
C TYR A 612 0.72 -8.79 -5.02
N THR A 613 0.78 -9.20 -6.29
CA THR A 613 0.13 -8.46 -7.39
C THR A 613 -1.39 -8.38 -7.18
N PHE A 614 -2.03 -9.51 -6.82
CA PHE A 614 -3.45 -9.54 -6.52
C PHE A 614 -3.81 -8.61 -5.34
N LEU A 615 -3.02 -8.65 -4.26
CA LEU A 615 -3.24 -7.80 -3.09
C LEU A 615 -2.98 -6.31 -3.39
N ALA A 616 -1.99 -5.99 -4.21
CA ALA A 616 -1.75 -4.62 -4.67
C ALA A 616 -2.97 -4.07 -5.41
N GLN A 617 -3.52 -4.85 -6.34
CA GLN A 617 -4.73 -4.51 -7.07
C GLN A 617 -5.94 -4.32 -6.15
N MET A 618 -6.17 -5.26 -5.23
CA MET A 618 -7.29 -5.18 -4.29
C MET A 618 -7.20 -3.98 -3.36
N ASN A 619 -5.99 -3.64 -2.93
CA ASN A 619 -5.76 -2.48 -2.08
C ASN A 619 -6.09 -1.16 -2.81
N GLU A 620 -5.71 -1.04 -4.08
CA GLU A 620 -6.04 0.14 -4.88
C GLU A 620 -7.56 0.20 -5.21
N GLU A 621 -8.19 -0.92 -5.47
CA GLU A 621 -9.64 -0.98 -5.67
C GLU A 621 -10.41 -0.52 -4.44
N LEU A 622 -10.02 -1.00 -3.25
CA LEU A 622 -10.63 -0.56 -1.99
C LEU A 622 -10.47 0.95 -1.76
N LYS A 623 -9.27 1.49 -2.01
CA LYS A 623 -9.03 2.93 -1.92
C LYS A 623 -9.91 3.72 -2.89
N ASN A 624 -9.98 3.29 -4.15
CA ASN A 624 -10.80 3.93 -5.17
C ASN A 624 -12.29 3.90 -4.79
N GLU A 625 -12.77 2.82 -4.21
CA GLU A 625 -14.15 2.74 -3.72
C GLU A 625 -14.39 3.70 -2.55
N ILE A 626 -13.51 3.75 -1.56
CA ILE A 626 -13.63 4.69 -0.45
C ILE A 626 -13.63 6.12 -0.96
N MET A 627 -12.76 6.47 -1.92
CA MET A 627 -12.72 7.77 -2.57
C MET A 627 -14.04 8.10 -3.28
N TRP A 628 -14.59 7.13 -4.01
CA TRP A 628 -15.87 7.32 -4.69
C TRP A 628 -17.02 7.58 -3.70
N TYR A 629 -17.12 6.81 -2.61
CA TYR A 629 -18.13 7.01 -1.56
C TYR A 629 -17.96 8.38 -0.89
N ALA A 630 -16.72 8.79 -0.60
CA ALA A 630 -16.40 10.07 -0.01
C ALA A 630 -16.83 11.24 -0.93
N ASN A 631 -16.53 11.17 -2.21
CA ASN A 631 -16.87 12.19 -3.21
C ASN A 631 -18.39 12.31 -3.42
N ASN A 632 -19.15 11.25 -3.16
CA ASN A 632 -20.61 11.24 -3.25
C ASN A 632 -21.32 11.56 -1.91
N GLY A 633 -20.58 11.99 -0.89
CA GLY A 633 -21.11 12.38 0.41
C GLY A 633 -21.76 11.24 1.21
N MET A 634 -21.40 9.99 0.90
CA MET A 634 -21.88 8.79 1.60
C MET A 634 -21.16 8.60 2.93
N THR A 635 -21.63 7.69 3.74
CA THR A 635 -21.08 7.39 5.07
C THR A 635 -20.46 5.98 5.10
N PRO A 636 -19.62 5.65 6.11
CA PRO A 636 -19.14 4.30 6.28
C PRO A 636 -20.25 3.25 6.43
N ALA A 637 -21.40 3.63 6.99
CA ALA A 637 -22.57 2.74 7.10
C ALA A 637 -23.16 2.38 5.74
N ASP A 638 -23.13 3.29 4.76
CA ASP A 638 -23.58 3.02 3.39
C ASP A 638 -22.58 2.10 2.64
N PHE A 639 -21.30 2.18 3.00
CA PHE A 639 -20.23 1.40 2.40
C PHE A 639 -20.22 -0.08 2.86
N ALA A 640 -20.57 -0.34 4.11
CA ALA A 640 -20.43 -1.64 4.75
C ALA A 640 -21.19 -2.80 4.06
N PRO A 641 -22.48 -2.66 3.69
CA PRO A 641 -23.23 -3.77 3.08
C PRO A 641 -22.63 -4.22 1.75
N ARG A 642 -22.09 -3.25 0.99
CA ARG A 642 -21.50 -3.53 -0.31
C ARG A 642 -20.20 -4.30 -0.19
N VAL A 643 -19.31 -3.87 0.68
CA VAL A 643 -18.02 -4.55 0.92
C VAL A 643 -18.28 -6.00 1.38
N LYS A 644 -19.27 -6.21 2.24
CA LYS A 644 -19.61 -7.54 2.76
C LYS A 644 -19.95 -8.53 1.66
N ASN A 645 -20.62 -8.10 0.60
CA ASN A 645 -21.19 -8.97 -0.45
C ASN A 645 -20.46 -8.83 -1.80
N SER A 646 -19.45 -7.98 -1.92
CA SER A 646 -18.67 -7.83 -3.16
C SER A 646 -17.86 -9.09 -3.46
N PRO A 647 -17.88 -9.60 -4.70
CA PRO A 647 -17.06 -10.74 -5.11
C PRO A 647 -15.57 -10.54 -4.88
N ASN A 648 -15.07 -9.32 -5.10
CA ASN A 648 -13.67 -8.97 -4.92
C ASN A 648 -13.23 -9.16 -3.46
N TYR A 649 -14.03 -8.69 -2.49
CA TYR A 649 -13.73 -8.82 -1.07
C TYR A 649 -13.99 -10.23 -0.52
N GLN A 650 -14.91 -10.98 -1.13
CA GLN A 650 -15.08 -12.40 -0.82
C GLN A 650 -13.85 -13.23 -1.19
N LEU A 651 -13.14 -12.89 -2.28
CA LEU A 651 -11.86 -13.51 -2.63
C LEU A 651 -10.78 -13.26 -1.57
N ILE A 652 -10.74 -12.06 -0.99
CA ILE A 652 -9.85 -11.73 0.14
C ILE A 652 -10.24 -12.54 1.38
N ARG A 653 -11.52 -12.66 1.68
CA ARG A 653 -12.02 -13.48 2.80
C ARG A 653 -11.63 -14.96 2.65
N ILE A 654 -11.71 -15.51 1.46
CA ILE A 654 -11.29 -16.89 1.17
C ILE A 654 -9.78 -17.04 1.41
N THR A 655 -8.98 -16.04 1.14
CA THR A 655 -7.55 -16.06 1.42
C THR A 655 -7.22 -15.87 2.91
N SER A 656 -8.09 -15.22 3.69
CA SER A 656 -7.88 -14.94 5.12
C SER A 656 -8.60 -15.91 6.08
N ASN A 657 -9.56 -16.71 5.63
CA ASN A 657 -10.32 -17.62 6.47
C ASN A 657 -10.31 -19.05 5.95
N ASN A 658 -9.43 -19.89 6.49
CA ASN A 658 -9.43 -21.36 6.30
C ASN A 658 -10.63 -22.07 6.98
N LYS A 659 -11.60 -21.36 7.54
CA LYS A 659 -12.72 -21.95 8.30
C LYS A 659 -14.04 -22.03 7.56
N MET A 660 -14.06 -22.01 6.23
CA MET A 660 -15.24 -22.42 5.48
C MET A 660 -15.24 -23.94 5.24
N GLN A 661 -15.23 -24.71 6.31
CA GLN A 661 -15.39 -26.17 6.29
C GLN A 661 -16.87 -26.59 6.25
N SER A 662 -17.72 -25.88 5.54
CA SER A 662 -19.04 -26.43 5.19
C SER A 662 -19.56 -25.66 3.99
N ALA A 663 -20.19 -26.38 3.07
CA ALA A 663 -20.91 -25.80 1.94
C ALA A 663 -22.00 -24.85 2.46
N LYS A 664 -21.64 -23.61 2.80
CA LYS A 664 -22.59 -22.52 3.06
C LYS A 664 -22.81 -21.81 1.74
N GLY A 665 -24.05 -21.50 1.44
CA GLY A 665 -24.37 -20.64 0.29
C GLY A 665 -23.64 -19.32 0.44
N ILE A 666 -22.78 -18.97 -0.54
CA ILE A 666 -22.13 -17.67 -0.63
C ILE A 666 -23.08 -16.77 -1.44
N GLU A 667 -23.48 -15.67 -0.85
CA GLU A 667 -24.28 -14.67 -1.54
C GLU A 667 -23.36 -13.63 -2.17
N PHE A 668 -23.46 -13.43 -3.49
CA PHE A 668 -22.71 -12.42 -4.22
C PHE A 668 -23.62 -11.26 -4.63
N ASP A 669 -23.13 -10.05 -4.45
CA ASP A 669 -23.69 -8.84 -5.04
C ASP A 669 -22.67 -8.25 -6.03
N PHE A 670 -23.03 -8.26 -7.32
CA PHE A 670 -22.20 -7.67 -8.36
C PHE A 670 -22.51 -6.20 -8.65
N ALA A 671 -23.29 -5.52 -7.82
CA ALA A 671 -23.48 -4.08 -7.94
C ALA A 671 -22.14 -3.36 -7.82
N GLY A 672 -21.80 -2.52 -8.82
CA GLY A 672 -20.51 -1.82 -8.95
C GLY A 672 -19.34 -2.68 -9.37
N TYR A 673 -19.59 -3.89 -9.83
CA TYR A 673 -18.55 -4.74 -10.39
C TYR A 673 -17.99 -4.12 -11.68
N ASN A 674 -16.67 -3.94 -11.73
CA ASN A 674 -15.94 -3.45 -12.89
C ASN A 674 -14.71 -4.33 -13.09
N THR A 675 -14.76 -5.18 -14.09
CA THR A 675 -13.69 -6.16 -14.33
C THR A 675 -13.34 -6.26 -15.81
N GLN A 676 -12.12 -6.69 -16.10
CA GLN A 676 -11.63 -6.89 -17.47
C GLN A 676 -10.85 -8.21 -17.57
N THR A 677 -10.87 -8.83 -18.75
CA THR A 677 -10.00 -9.98 -19.05
C THR A 677 -8.57 -9.52 -19.25
N ILE A 678 -7.64 -10.13 -18.56
CA ILE A 678 -6.20 -9.79 -18.68
C ILE A 678 -5.31 -11.01 -18.92
N TYR A 679 -5.83 -12.22 -18.67
CA TYR A 679 -5.14 -13.47 -18.92
C TYR A 679 -5.78 -14.21 -20.09
N PHE A 680 -4.95 -14.73 -20.99
CA PHE A 680 -5.39 -15.43 -22.19
C PHE A 680 -4.54 -16.67 -22.41
N GLU A 681 -5.20 -17.78 -22.77
CA GLU A 681 -4.54 -19.02 -23.15
C GLU A 681 -4.19 -18.98 -24.66
N LYS A 682 -3.04 -19.51 -25.03
CA LYS A 682 -2.61 -19.59 -26.44
C LYS A 682 -3.26 -20.75 -27.21
N ASP A 683 -4.30 -21.37 -26.65
CA ASP A 683 -5.04 -22.40 -27.36
C ASP A 683 -5.85 -21.82 -28.51
N ARG A 684 -5.49 -22.23 -29.73
CA ARG A 684 -6.12 -21.75 -30.95
C ARG A 684 -7.63 -22.07 -31.02
N SER A 685 -8.07 -23.17 -30.42
CA SER A 685 -9.48 -23.57 -30.41
C SER A 685 -10.31 -22.63 -29.54
N ILE A 686 -9.80 -22.23 -28.37
CA ILE A 686 -10.45 -21.29 -27.47
C ILE A 686 -10.49 -19.89 -28.10
N LEU A 687 -9.38 -19.44 -28.67
CA LEU A 687 -9.30 -18.13 -29.33
C LEU A 687 -10.26 -18.01 -30.51
N SER A 688 -10.26 -19.03 -31.40
CA SER A 688 -11.17 -19.07 -32.56
C SER A 688 -12.64 -19.19 -32.12
N HIS A 689 -12.94 -19.92 -31.05
CA HIS A 689 -14.27 -20.02 -30.47
C HIS A 689 -14.76 -18.64 -30.00
N ASN A 690 -14.00 -17.97 -29.14
CA ASN A 690 -14.35 -16.65 -28.61
C ASN A 690 -14.51 -15.61 -29.72
N LYS A 691 -13.63 -15.64 -30.74
CA LYS A 691 -13.72 -14.79 -31.93
C LYS A 691 -15.06 -14.99 -32.67
N ASN A 692 -15.43 -16.23 -32.92
CA ASN A 692 -16.67 -16.54 -33.67
C ASN A 692 -17.92 -16.17 -32.85
N VAL A 693 -17.98 -16.57 -31.58
CA VAL A 693 -19.08 -16.23 -30.67
C VAL A 693 -19.28 -14.72 -30.59
N THR A 694 -18.18 -13.95 -30.51
CA THR A 694 -18.25 -12.49 -30.46
C THR A 694 -18.75 -11.88 -31.74
N ARG A 695 -18.24 -12.33 -32.89
CA ARG A 695 -18.66 -11.82 -34.20
C ARG A 695 -20.13 -12.11 -34.44
N ASP A 696 -20.59 -13.32 -34.12
CA ASP A 696 -22.00 -13.73 -34.27
C ASP A 696 -22.90 -12.90 -33.35
N PHE A 697 -22.51 -12.68 -32.10
CA PHE A 697 -23.21 -11.81 -31.16
C PHE A 697 -23.40 -10.39 -31.71
N LEU A 698 -22.30 -9.75 -32.13
CA LEU A 698 -22.32 -8.37 -32.61
C LEU A 698 -23.16 -8.21 -33.91
N ASN A 699 -23.18 -9.21 -34.77
CA ASN A 699 -24.00 -9.19 -36.00
C ASN A 699 -25.49 -9.52 -35.76
N GLN A 700 -25.85 -10.13 -34.61
CA GLN A 700 -27.23 -10.34 -34.19
C GLN A 700 -27.88 -9.09 -33.60
N LEU A 701 -27.07 -8.14 -33.09
CA LEU A 701 -27.54 -6.86 -32.55
C LEU A 701 -28.04 -5.94 -33.68
N ASP A 702 -28.79 -4.92 -33.31
CA ASP A 702 -29.19 -3.86 -34.23
C ASP A 702 -27.97 -3.10 -34.80
N LYS A 703 -28.23 -2.21 -35.79
CA LYS A 703 -27.15 -1.40 -36.37
C LYS A 703 -26.48 -0.49 -35.32
N PRO A 704 -25.16 -0.52 -35.17
CA PRO A 704 -24.44 0.29 -34.17
C PRO A 704 -24.40 1.76 -34.54
N LEU A 705 -24.27 2.60 -33.50
CA LEU A 705 -23.82 3.98 -33.64
C LEU A 705 -22.28 4.02 -33.70
N LYS A 706 -21.75 4.86 -34.57
CA LYS A 706 -20.30 5.10 -34.62
C LYS A 706 -19.95 6.30 -33.74
N ASN A 707 -19.10 6.08 -32.77
CA ASN A 707 -18.56 7.13 -31.92
C ASN A 707 -17.01 7.08 -32.02
N ARG A 708 -16.43 7.88 -32.91
CA ARG A 708 -14.99 7.90 -33.24
C ARG A 708 -14.46 6.50 -33.62
N SER A 709 -13.58 5.95 -32.80
CA SER A 709 -12.97 4.63 -32.99
C SER A 709 -13.78 3.50 -32.31
N LYS A 710 -15.06 3.72 -32.01
CA LYS A 710 -15.89 2.74 -31.30
C LYS A 710 -17.22 2.55 -31.98
N MET A 711 -17.74 1.33 -31.93
CA MET A 711 -19.09 0.98 -32.32
C MET A 711 -19.90 0.78 -31.05
N VAL A 712 -21.05 1.44 -30.93
CA VAL A 712 -21.86 1.48 -29.73
C VAL A 712 -23.27 0.99 -30.02
N TRP A 713 -23.74 0.02 -29.27
CA TRP A 713 -25.12 -0.48 -29.25
C TRP A 713 -25.76 -0.08 -27.93
N HIS A 714 -26.74 0.78 -28.00
CA HIS A 714 -27.50 1.19 -26.81
C HIS A 714 -28.69 0.27 -26.59
N LYS A 715 -29.06 0.05 -25.33
CA LYS A 715 -30.26 -0.66 -24.91
C LYS A 715 -30.32 -2.13 -25.37
N VAL A 716 -29.20 -2.81 -25.51
CA VAL A 716 -29.12 -4.25 -25.73
C VAL A 716 -29.79 -4.98 -24.57
N SER A 717 -30.57 -6.00 -24.83
CA SER A 717 -31.29 -6.72 -23.76
C SER A 717 -30.34 -7.50 -22.86
N ASN A 718 -30.70 -7.60 -21.59
CA ASN A 718 -29.91 -8.38 -20.63
C ASN A 718 -29.76 -9.85 -21.05
N LYS A 719 -30.81 -10.43 -21.68
CA LYS A 719 -30.78 -11.81 -22.17
C LYS A 719 -29.78 -12.03 -23.30
N GLU A 720 -29.64 -11.07 -24.22
CA GLU A 720 -28.64 -11.15 -25.31
C GLU A 720 -27.22 -11.10 -24.76
N VAL A 721 -26.96 -10.23 -23.79
CA VAL A 721 -25.66 -10.13 -23.13
C VAL A 721 -25.37 -11.41 -22.33
N GLN A 722 -26.32 -11.92 -21.56
CA GLN A 722 -26.15 -13.19 -20.84
C GLN A 722 -25.82 -14.34 -21.78
N SER A 723 -26.59 -14.49 -22.87
CA SER A 723 -26.35 -15.56 -23.84
C SER A 723 -25.00 -15.48 -24.55
N PHE A 724 -24.45 -14.27 -24.71
CA PHE A 724 -23.07 -14.09 -25.19
C PHE A 724 -22.07 -14.53 -24.13
N LEU A 725 -22.20 -14.02 -22.88
CA LEU A 725 -21.29 -14.32 -21.80
C LEU A 725 -21.25 -15.81 -21.43
N GLU A 726 -22.37 -16.52 -21.51
CA GLU A 726 -22.45 -17.98 -21.31
C GLU A 726 -21.59 -18.78 -22.31
N LYS A 727 -21.46 -18.27 -23.53
CA LYS A 727 -20.68 -18.92 -24.60
C LYS A 727 -19.21 -18.52 -24.56
N TYR A 728 -18.84 -17.43 -23.90
CA TYR A 728 -17.48 -16.92 -23.87
C TYR A 728 -16.63 -17.77 -22.90
N LYS A 729 -15.46 -18.22 -23.36
CA LYS A 729 -14.51 -19.01 -22.58
C LYS A 729 -13.47 -18.11 -21.92
N VAL A 730 -13.40 -18.16 -20.61
CA VAL A 730 -12.48 -17.40 -19.77
C VAL A 730 -11.25 -18.25 -19.43
N CYS A 731 -10.06 -17.64 -19.39
CA CYS A 731 -8.85 -18.30 -18.89
C CYS A 731 -8.99 -18.61 -17.38
N SER A 732 -8.64 -19.83 -16.98
CA SER A 732 -8.78 -20.32 -15.60
C SER A 732 -7.92 -19.53 -14.59
N LEU A 733 -6.82 -18.92 -15.03
CA LEU A 733 -5.98 -18.05 -14.19
C LEU A 733 -6.54 -16.65 -14.00
N ASP A 734 -7.53 -16.24 -14.76
CA ASP A 734 -8.18 -14.94 -14.56
C ASP A 734 -9.19 -15.01 -13.42
N LYS A 735 -8.71 -14.82 -12.19
CA LYS A 735 -9.49 -15.01 -10.95
C LYS A 735 -10.76 -14.16 -10.88
N LYS A 736 -10.77 -12.99 -11.50
CA LYS A 736 -11.95 -12.11 -11.51
C LYS A 736 -12.98 -12.58 -12.53
N MET A 737 -12.52 -12.84 -13.74
CA MET A 737 -13.39 -13.31 -14.80
C MET A 737 -13.82 -14.78 -14.60
N SER A 738 -13.11 -15.58 -13.81
CA SER A 738 -13.53 -16.92 -13.40
C SER A 738 -14.84 -16.93 -12.58
N LYS A 739 -15.27 -15.75 -12.05
CA LYS A 739 -16.58 -15.55 -11.41
C LYS A 739 -17.72 -15.26 -12.39
N LEU A 740 -17.49 -15.45 -13.69
CA LEU A 740 -18.50 -15.24 -14.71
C LEU A 740 -19.77 -16.11 -14.50
N PRO A 741 -19.70 -17.40 -14.07
CA PRO A 741 -20.89 -18.18 -13.77
C PRO A 741 -21.74 -17.58 -12.64
N GLU A 742 -21.10 -17.08 -11.58
CA GLU A 742 -21.80 -16.43 -10.46
C GLU A 742 -22.44 -15.11 -10.91
N LEU A 743 -21.74 -14.34 -11.75
CA LEU A 743 -22.28 -13.12 -12.35
C LEU A 743 -23.53 -13.42 -13.19
N LEU A 744 -23.50 -14.45 -14.01
CA LEU A 744 -24.63 -14.84 -14.84
C LEU A 744 -25.87 -15.17 -14.01
N GLY A 745 -25.74 -15.96 -12.96
CA GLY A 745 -26.85 -16.20 -12.08
C GLY A 745 -27.34 -15.01 -11.27
N TRP A 746 -26.44 -14.05 -10.94
CA TRP A 746 -26.85 -12.78 -10.34
C TRP A 746 -27.61 -11.91 -11.35
N LEU A 747 -27.17 -11.87 -12.62
CA LEU A 747 -27.85 -11.16 -13.69
C LEU A 747 -29.24 -11.74 -13.96
N GLU A 748 -29.41 -13.08 -13.89
CA GLU A 748 -30.69 -13.75 -14.03
C GLU A 748 -31.69 -13.29 -12.94
N LYS A 749 -31.24 -13.20 -11.69
CA LYS A 749 -32.06 -12.72 -10.56
C LYS A 749 -32.36 -11.20 -10.63
N ASN A 750 -31.55 -10.42 -11.31
CA ASN A 750 -31.67 -8.97 -11.43
C ASN A 750 -32.21 -8.51 -12.80
N THR A 751 -32.84 -9.41 -13.59
CA THR A 751 -33.34 -9.12 -14.95
C THR A 751 -34.35 -7.97 -14.96
N GLU A 752 -35.15 -7.79 -13.92
CA GLU A 752 -36.17 -6.73 -13.87
C GLU A 752 -35.53 -5.32 -13.66
N THR A 753 -34.38 -5.25 -13.01
CA THR A 753 -33.70 -3.99 -12.70
C THR A 753 -32.61 -3.65 -13.70
N LEU A 754 -31.93 -4.67 -14.26
CA LEU A 754 -30.87 -4.52 -15.27
C LEU A 754 -31.36 -4.96 -16.65
N THR A 755 -32.39 -4.31 -17.17
CA THR A 755 -33.08 -4.74 -18.40
C THR A 755 -32.26 -4.48 -19.67
N LYS A 756 -31.44 -3.42 -19.68
CA LYS A 756 -30.76 -2.89 -20.86
C LYS A 756 -29.31 -2.59 -20.60
N TRP A 757 -28.44 -2.97 -21.51
CA TRP A 757 -27.00 -2.75 -21.52
C TRP A 757 -26.56 -1.84 -22.64
N ASN A 758 -25.45 -1.16 -22.46
CA ASN A 758 -24.70 -0.58 -23.57
C ASN A 758 -23.53 -1.51 -23.91
N VAL A 759 -23.46 -1.92 -25.17
CA VAL A 759 -22.39 -2.79 -25.72
C VAL A 759 -21.50 -1.93 -26.61
N ILE A 760 -20.18 -2.05 -26.43
CA ILE A 760 -19.19 -1.26 -27.16
C ILE A 760 -18.15 -2.20 -27.77
N LEU A 761 -17.86 -2.04 -29.05
CA LEU A 761 -16.70 -2.65 -29.70
C LEU A 761 -15.63 -1.57 -29.89
N SER A 762 -14.48 -1.75 -29.24
CA SER A 762 -13.34 -0.85 -29.37
C SER A 762 -12.51 -1.15 -30.62
N SER A 763 -12.15 -0.14 -31.38
CA SER A 763 -11.36 -0.24 -32.59
C SER A 763 -10.11 0.67 -32.51
N SER A 764 -9.06 0.31 -33.22
CA SER A 764 -7.86 1.13 -33.41
C SER A 764 -8.07 2.08 -34.59
N GLY A 765 -8.11 3.39 -34.30
CA GLY A 765 -8.30 4.42 -35.33
C GLY A 765 -9.74 4.48 -35.88
N GLU A 766 -9.89 5.15 -37.02
CA GLU A 766 -11.18 5.36 -37.66
C GLU A 766 -11.77 4.05 -38.20
N ILE A 767 -13.07 3.87 -38.04
CA ILE A 767 -13.78 2.67 -38.49
C ILE A 767 -14.18 2.85 -39.96
N GLU A 768 -13.61 2.03 -40.82
CA GLU A 768 -13.81 2.05 -42.28
C GLU A 768 -15.01 1.17 -42.63
N ARG A 769 -15.51 1.32 -43.87
CA ARG A 769 -16.48 0.37 -44.42
C ARG A 769 -15.80 -0.95 -44.72
N TYR A 770 -16.54 -2.05 -44.55
CA TYR A 770 -16.03 -3.38 -44.93
C TYR A 770 -15.94 -3.49 -46.44
N SER A 771 -14.85 -4.11 -46.89
CA SER A 771 -14.65 -4.53 -48.30
C SER A 771 -14.08 -5.94 -48.28
N SER A 772 -14.60 -6.79 -49.16
CA SER A 772 -14.10 -8.15 -49.34
C SER A 772 -12.64 -8.19 -49.82
N GLU A 773 -12.16 -7.12 -50.47
CA GLU A 773 -10.78 -7.00 -50.93
C GLU A 773 -9.77 -6.73 -49.83
N THR A 774 -10.17 -6.00 -48.81
CA THR A 774 -9.30 -5.64 -47.67
C THR A 774 -9.31 -6.67 -46.54
N GLY A 775 -10.28 -7.60 -46.53
CA GLY A 775 -10.47 -8.59 -45.49
C GLY A 775 -10.86 -7.96 -44.15
N GLY A 776 -10.79 -8.73 -43.06
CA GLY A 776 -11.13 -8.27 -41.70
C GLY A 776 -12.51 -8.72 -41.24
N TRP A 777 -13.06 -8.01 -40.22
CA TRP A 777 -14.39 -8.30 -39.73
C TRP A 777 -15.45 -7.49 -40.49
N ASP A 778 -16.50 -8.15 -40.91
CA ASP A 778 -17.71 -7.47 -41.33
C ASP A 778 -18.70 -7.41 -40.15
N ILE A 779 -18.86 -6.22 -39.60
CA ILE A 779 -19.85 -5.93 -38.55
C ILE A 779 -20.81 -4.87 -39.10
N HIS A 780 -21.96 -5.26 -39.54
CA HIS A 780 -22.98 -4.39 -40.16
C HIS A 780 -22.41 -3.50 -41.30
N GLY A 781 -21.52 -4.05 -42.13
CA GLY A 781 -20.90 -3.33 -43.25
C GLY A 781 -19.72 -2.43 -42.83
N TYR A 782 -19.21 -2.58 -41.61
CA TYR A 782 -18.03 -1.87 -41.11
C TYR A 782 -16.92 -2.85 -40.75
N ASN A 783 -15.65 -2.39 -40.89
CA ASN A 783 -14.46 -3.16 -40.55
C ASN A 783 -13.73 -2.51 -39.37
N PRO A 784 -14.08 -2.83 -38.12
CA PRO A 784 -13.34 -2.34 -36.96
C PRO A 784 -11.96 -2.97 -36.92
N LYS A 785 -10.89 -2.14 -36.76
CA LYS A 785 -9.51 -2.60 -36.69
C LYS A 785 -9.20 -3.13 -35.30
N PRO A 786 -8.37 -4.19 -35.16
CA PRO A 786 -7.98 -4.69 -33.86
C PRO A 786 -7.13 -3.64 -33.11
N VAL A 787 -7.25 -3.63 -31.79
CA VAL A 787 -6.39 -2.83 -30.90
C VAL A 787 -5.09 -3.55 -30.64
N THR A 788 -4.01 -2.81 -30.46
CA THR A 788 -2.69 -3.38 -30.15
C THR A 788 -2.48 -3.43 -28.63
N ARG A 789 -2.00 -4.56 -28.15
CA ARG A 789 -1.58 -4.76 -26.76
C ARG A 789 -0.24 -5.49 -26.72
N THR A 790 0.42 -5.48 -25.56
CA THR A 790 1.70 -6.14 -25.31
C THR A 790 1.58 -7.05 -24.10
N LYS A 791 2.34 -8.14 -24.08
CA LYS A 791 2.37 -9.01 -22.92
C LYS A 791 3.32 -8.50 -21.83
N LEU A 792 2.98 -8.78 -20.60
CA LEU A 792 3.87 -8.64 -19.47
C LEU A 792 4.71 -9.90 -19.31
N THR A 793 6.02 -9.82 -19.54
CA THR A 793 6.92 -10.98 -19.53
C THR A 793 7.00 -11.62 -18.15
N ASN A 794 6.93 -10.82 -17.10
CA ASN A 794 6.96 -11.26 -15.71
C ASN A 794 5.66 -11.97 -15.23
N ARG A 795 4.55 -11.81 -15.97
CA ARG A 795 3.25 -12.41 -15.65
C ARG A 795 2.77 -13.44 -16.67
N SER A 796 3.60 -13.75 -17.65
CA SER A 796 3.26 -14.66 -18.76
C SER A 796 4.11 -15.91 -18.72
N THR A 797 3.50 -17.02 -19.13
CA THR A 797 4.19 -18.29 -19.45
C THR A 797 4.20 -18.52 -20.95
N GLU A 798 4.65 -19.66 -21.42
CA GLU A 798 4.57 -20.04 -22.84
C GLU A 798 3.13 -20.22 -23.29
N GLU A 799 2.28 -20.79 -22.45
CA GLU A 799 0.90 -21.15 -22.76
C GLU A 799 -0.11 -20.06 -22.37
N ILE A 800 0.14 -19.29 -21.29
CA ILE A 800 -0.76 -18.30 -20.74
C ILE A 800 -0.08 -16.93 -20.72
N VAL A 801 -0.73 -15.95 -21.31
CA VAL A 801 -0.21 -14.59 -21.45
C VAL A 801 -1.07 -13.59 -20.68
N SER A 802 -0.40 -12.75 -19.90
CA SER A 802 -1.03 -11.57 -19.27
C SER A 802 -0.70 -10.31 -20.07
N ILE A 803 -1.71 -9.53 -20.39
CA ILE A 803 -1.55 -8.21 -21.00
C ILE A 803 -1.49 -7.08 -19.97
N GLY A 804 -1.72 -7.38 -18.69
CA GLY A 804 -1.73 -6.43 -17.58
C GLY A 804 -2.98 -5.57 -17.53
N ALA A 805 -3.31 -4.89 -18.61
CA ALA A 805 -4.54 -4.09 -18.73
C ALA A 805 -5.06 -4.13 -20.16
N LEU A 806 -6.37 -4.27 -20.29
CA LEU A 806 -7.08 -4.29 -21.56
C LEU A 806 -7.69 -2.93 -21.88
N ARG A 807 -8.33 -2.31 -20.89
CA ARG A 807 -9.17 -1.12 -21.02
C ARG A 807 -8.37 0.15 -20.68
N SER A 808 -8.60 1.24 -21.40
CA SER A 808 -8.31 2.59 -20.93
C SER A 808 -9.47 3.09 -20.06
N PRO A 809 -9.25 3.83 -18.96
CA PRO A 809 -10.33 4.39 -18.15
C PRO A 809 -11.35 5.15 -18.98
N ARG A 810 -10.91 5.91 -19.97
CA ARG A 810 -11.77 6.69 -20.89
C ARG A 810 -12.65 5.86 -21.81
N ASP A 811 -12.39 4.57 -21.95
CA ASP A 811 -13.28 3.69 -22.72
C ASP A 811 -14.66 3.54 -22.04
N LEU A 812 -14.74 3.81 -20.72
CA LEU A 812 -16.01 3.78 -19.98
C LEU A 812 -16.98 4.91 -20.35
N THR A 813 -16.51 6.00 -20.97
CA THR A 813 -17.36 7.09 -21.45
C THR A 813 -17.78 6.94 -22.92
N ALA A 814 -17.41 5.83 -23.57
CA ALA A 814 -17.62 5.62 -25.00
C ALA A 814 -19.10 5.56 -25.41
N ASP A 815 -20.01 5.24 -24.49
CA ASP A 815 -21.46 5.20 -24.68
C ASP A 815 -22.15 6.55 -24.40
N ILE A 816 -21.41 7.60 -24.09
CA ILE A 816 -21.91 8.96 -23.90
C ILE A 816 -21.69 9.73 -25.20
N GLU A 817 -22.69 10.52 -25.62
CA GLU A 817 -22.52 11.42 -26.77
C GLU A 817 -21.50 12.51 -26.39
N ILE A 818 -20.39 12.55 -27.13
CA ILE A 818 -19.26 13.40 -26.77
C ILE A 818 -19.53 14.85 -27.20
N THR A 819 -19.65 15.71 -26.19
CA THR A 819 -19.61 17.17 -26.36
C THR A 819 -18.22 17.70 -26.01
N ARG A 820 -17.94 18.97 -26.36
CA ARG A 820 -16.67 19.63 -26.01
C ARG A 820 -16.48 19.74 -24.50
N GLU A 821 -17.58 19.90 -23.74
CA GLU A 821 -17.56 19.91 -22.27
C GLU A 821 -17.14 18.57 -21.68
N ILE A 822 -17.69 17.47 -22.20
CA ILE A 822 -17.35 16.11 -21.77
C ILE A 822 -15.88 15.82 -22.06
N GLU A 823 -15.34 16.25 -23.19
CA GLU A 823 -13.91 16.10 -23.51
C GLU A 823 -13.00 16.82 -22.52
N GLU A 824 -13.39 18.01 -22.08
CA GLU A 824 -12.62 18.78 -21.10
C GLU A 824 -12.70 18.17 -19.70
N GLU A 825 -13.87 17.67 -19.31
CA GLU A 825 -14.05 16.95 -18.04
C GLU A 825 -13.30 15.61 -18.03
N ASP A 826 -13.39 14.86 -19.13
CA ASP A 826 -12.67 13.60 -19.30
C ASP A 826 -11.15 13.76 -19.20
N LYS A 827 -10.61 14.86 -19.72
CA LYS A 827 -9.18 15.20 -19.58
C LYS A 827 -8.77 15.54 -18.14
N LYS A 828 -9.69 16.07 -17.35
CA LYS A 828 -9.45 16.46 -15.96
C LYS A 828 -9.71 15.32 -14.97
N ALA A 829 -10.48 14.31 -15.38
CA ALA A 829 -10.83 13.18 -14.53
C ALA A 829 -9.60 12.33 -14.21
N GLN A 830 -9.38 12.08 -12.92
CA GLN A 830 -8.30 11.20 -12.46
C GLN A 830 -8.81 9.79 -12.19
N GLY A 831 -8.24 8.82 -12.88
CA GLY A 831 -8.51 7.41 -12.72
C GLY A 831 -9.95 6.97 -13.01
N THR A 832 -10.25 5.72 -12.73
CA THR A 832 -11.57 5.10 -12.97
C THR A 832 -12.70 5.77 -12.18
N ALA A 833 -12.45 6.20 -10.95
CA ALA A 833 -13.48 6.85 -10.12
C ALA A 833 -13.96 8.18 -10.71
N GLY A 834 -13.04 9.02 -11.19
CA GLY A 834 -13.37 10.27 -11.87
C GLY A 834 -14.21 10.06 -13.14
N ILE A 835 -13.87 9.03 -13.91
CA ILE A 835 -14.62 8.67 -15.13
C ILE A 835 -16.04 8.15 -14.80
N LEU A 836 -16.18 7.34 -13.74
CA LEU A 836 -17.51 6.88 -13.31
C LEU A 836 -18.40 8.03 -12.84
N SER A 837 -17.84 9.06 -12.21
CA SER A 837 -18.57 10.28 -11.84
C SER A 837 -19.08 11.04 -13.07
N ILE A 838 -18.33 11.06 -14.17
CA ILE A 838 -18.78 11.62 -15.45
C ILE A 838 -19.98 10.80 -15.97
N ARG A 839 -19.91 9.46 -15.95
CA ARG A 839 -21.05 8.63 -16.36
C ARG A 839 -22.31 8.94 -15.56
N GLU A 840 -22.19 9.14 -14.26
CA GLU A 840 -23.32 9.47 -13.39
C GLU A 840 -23.91 10.85 -13.75
N LYS A 841 -23.06 11.84 -13.93
CA LYS A 841 -23.46 13.20 -14.31
C LYS A 841 -24.23 13.26 -15.64
N TYR A 842 -23.85 12.43 -16.61
CA TYR A 842 -24.47 12.37 -17.93
C TYR A 842 -25.54 11.25 -18.07
N GLY A 843 -26.08 10.76 -16.97
CA GLY A 843 -27.22 9.84 -16.92
C GLY A 843 -26.93 8.40 -17.28
N MET A 844 -25.64 8.00 -17.32
CA MET A 844 -25.20 6.62 -17.59
C MET A 844 -24.76 5.89 -16.31
N GLY A 845 -24.94 6.49 -15.13
CA GLY A 845 -24.55 5.90 -13.86
C GLY A 845 -25.25 4.60 -13.52
N ASP A 846 -26.50 4.41 -13.95
CA ASP A 846 -27.31 3.21 -13.72
C ASP A 846 -27.31 2.22 -14.91
N VAL A 847 -26.54 2.48 -15.97
CA VAL A 847 -26.54 1.66 -17.19
C VAL A 847 -25.33 0.71 -17.18
N PRO A 848 -25.56 -0.62 -17.16
CA PRO A 848 -24.45 -1.58 -17.27
C PRO A 848 -23.80 -1.52 -18.66
N GLN A 849 -22.51 -1.81 -18.72
CA GLN A 849 -21.71 -1.68 -19.92
C GLN A 849 -20.87 -2.94 -20.16
N LEU A 850 -20.86 -3.41 -21.41
CA LEU A 850 -19.97 -4.46 -21.89
C LEU A 850 -19.08 -3.85 -22.98
N ILE A 851 -17.77 -3.76 -22.75
CA ILE A 851 -16.82 -3.34 -23.77
C ILE A 851 -16.07 -4.56 -24.27
N ILE A 852 -16.06 -4.72 -25.58
CA ILE A 852 -15.39 -5.80 -26.30
C ILE A 852 -14.17 -5.24 -27.01
N TYR A 853 -13.06 -5.93 -26.85
CA TYR A 853 -11.80 -5.61 -27.51
C TYR A 853 -11.39 -6.74 -28.43
N ARG A 854 -11.29 -6.46 -29.71
CA ARG A 854 -10.60 -7.31 -30.66
C ARG A 854 -9.11 -6.92 -30.60
N VAL A 855 -8.26 -7.80 -30.09
CA VAL A 855 -6.82 -7.52 -29.91
C VAL A 855 -6.02 -8.24 -31.00
N ASP A 856 -5.10 -7.49 -31.61
CA ASP A 856 -4.19 -8.03 -32.62
C ASP A 856 -3.30 -9.12 -32.01
N LYS A 857 -3.02 -10.18 -32.78
CA LYS A 857 -2.18 -11.29 -32.34
C LYS A 857 -0.71 -10.92 -32.09
N GLY A 858 -0.28 -9.75 -32.54
CA GLY A 858 1.02 -9.16 -32.22
C GLY A 858 2.22 -9.95 -32.76
N GLU A 859 2.21 -10.27 -34.04
CA GLU A 859 3.31 -10.98 -34.74
C GLU A 859 4.50 -10.05 -34.97
N LEU A 860 5.36 -9.92 -33.98
CA LEU A 860 6.64 -9.23 -34.08
C LEU A 860 7.72 -10.09 -33.41
N SER A 861 8.94 -10.07 -33.94
CA SER A 861 10.09 -10.59 -33.19
C SER A 861 10.39 -9.68 -31.99
N VAL A 862 11.05 -10.21 -30.96
CA VAL A 862 11.43 -9.42 -29.79
C VAL A 862 12.43 -8.32 -30.20
N GLU A 863 13.26 -8.57 -31.19
CA GLU A 863 14.22 -7.61 -31.74
C GLU A 863 13.51 -6.48 -32.46
N GLU A 864 12.58 -6.78 -33.39
CA GLU A 864 11.76 -5.77 -34.07
C GLU A 864 10.94 -4.92 -33.08
N TYR A 865 10.42 -5.55 -32.01
CA TYR A 865 9.70 -4.84 -30.99
C TYR A 865 10.61 -3.87 -30.23
N ARG A 866 11.82 -4.30 -29.86
CA ARG A 866 12.82 -3.47 -29.17
C ARG A 866 13.32 -2.33 -30.04
N GLU A 867 13.53 -2.57 -31.33
CA GLU A 867 13.92 -1.52 -32.31
C GLU A 867 12.82 -0.46 -32.45
N LYS A 868 11.56 -0.89 -32.51
CA LYS A 868 10.40 -0.01 -32.65
C LYS A 868 10.08 0.77 -31.37
N HIS A 869 10.40 0.21 -30.21
CA HIS A 869 10.10 0.76 -28.89
C HIS A 869 11.39 0.92 -28.07
N LYS A 870 12.35 1.68 -28.60
CA LYS A 870 13.70 1.91 -28.00
C LYS A 870 13.72 2.36 -26.55
N GLU A 871 12.57 2.79 -26.01
CA GLU A 871 12.40 3.25 -24.63
C GLU A 871 11.45 2.36 -23.82
N SER A 872 10.92 1.27 -24.38
CA SER A 872 9.97 0.42 -23.68
C SER A 872 10.68 -0.55 -22.74
N HIS A 873 10.16 -0.61 -21.54
CA HIS A 873 10.63 -1.43 -20.43
C HIS A 873 10.85 -2.89 -20.81
N GLN A 874 11.88 -3.49 -20.22
CA GLN A 874 12.26 -4.91 -20.37
C GLN A 874 11.14 -5.91 -19.99
N GLN A 875 10.10 -5.45 -19.30
CA GLN A 875 8.95 -6.27 -18.88
C GLN A 875 7.85 -6.41 -19.93
N ARG A 876 7.97 -5.77 -21.10
CA ARG A 876 6.98 -5.86 -22.16
C ARG A 876 7.55 -6.54 -23.40
N ALA A 877 6.72 -7.34 -24.06
CA ALA A 877 7.07 -8.07 -25.27
C ALA A 877 5.86 -8.20 -26.22
N PRO A 878 6.08 -8.54 -27.51
CA PRO A 878 5.00 -8.85 -28.42
C PRO A 878 4.13 -10.01 -27.93
N LEU A 879 2.85 -9.99 -28.27
CA LEU A 879 1.91 -11.01 -27.84
C LEU A 879 2.20 -12.38 -28.44
N ASN A 880 2.44 -12.45 -29.75
CA ASN A 880 2.72 -13.67 -30.52
C ASN A 880 1.68 -14.78 -30.26
N PHE A 881 0.40 -14.47 -30.49
CA PHE A 881 -0.70 -15.42 -30.43
C PHE A 881 -0.95 -16.10 -31.80
N PRO A 882 -1.47 -17.34 -31.81
CA PRO A 882 -1.82 -18.03 -33.04
C PRO A 882 -3.08 -17.48 -33.73
N GLU A 883 -3.89 -16.71 -33.03
CA GLU A 883 -5.14 -16.09 -33.48
C GLU A 883 -5.40 -14.77 -32.75
N GLU A 884 -6.32 -13.95 -33.26
CA GLU A 884 -6.75 -12.73 -32.56
C GLU A 884 -7.41 -13.06 -31.23
N ILE A 885 -7.23 -12.17 -30.26
CA ILE A 885 -7.74 -12.33 -28.91
C ILE A 885 -8.99 -11.48 -28.75
N ILE A 886 -9.99 -12.00 -28.09
CA ILE A 886 -11.16 -11.22 -27.65
C ILE A 886 -11.04 -10.98 -26.17
N GLY A 887 -10.97 -9.72 -25.79
CA GLY A 887 -11.01 -9.30 -24.38
C GLY A 887 -12.33 -8.59 -24.05
N LEU A 888 -12.75 -8.70 -22.82
CA LEU A 888 -13.98 -8.11 -22.31
C LEU A 888 -13.71 -7.18 -21.14
N ASN A 889 -14.45 -6.07 -21.03
CA ASN A 889 -14.64 -5.33 -19.79
C ASN A 889 -16.14 -5.30 -19.46
N ILE A 890 -16.47 -5.66 -18.22
CA ILE A 890 -17.85 -5.69 -17.72
C ILE A 890 -17.96 -4.64 -16.61
N LEU A 891 -18.87 -3.68 -16.74
CA LEU A 891 -19.20 -2.68 -15.74
C LEU A 891 -20.67 -2.85 -15.33
N ILE A 892 -20.89 -3.10 -14.04
CA ILE A 892 -22.21 -3.12 -13.41
C ILE A 892 -22.38 -1.84 -12.57
N PRO A 893 -23.50 -1.12 -12.64
CA PRO A 893 -23.74 0.07 -11.83
C PRO A 893 -23.64 -0.17 -10.33
N GLY A 894 -23.16 0.85 -9.60
CA GLY A 894 -22.79 0.73 -8.18
C GLY A 894 -23.88 0.96 -7.15
N LYS A 895 -25.12 1.29 -7.55
CA LYS A 895 -26.21 1.45 -6.57
C LYS A 895 -26.70 0.09 -6.12
N SER A 896 -26.57 -0.21 -4.82
CA SER A 896 -27.14 -1.41 -4.21
C SER A 896 -28.65 -1.41 -4.47
N ARG A 897 -29.14 -2.39 -5.22
CA ARG A 897 -30.55 -2.54 -5.56
C ARG A 897 -31.22 -3.52 -4.63
N GLY A 898 -30.92 -3.45 -3.36
CA GLY A 898 -31.54 -4.15 -2.24
C GLY A 898 -32.26 -5.45 -2.54
N GLY A 899 -31.71 -6.58 -2.15
CA GLY A 899 -32.49 -7.79 -1.89
C GLY A 899 -32.32 -8.99 -2.84
N ASN A 900 -31.79 -8.84 -4.05
CA ASN A 900 -31.63 -9.97 -4.98
C ASN A 900 -30.19 -10.47 -5.06
N LEU A 901 -29.72 -11.11 -4.01
CA LEU A 901 -28.41 -11.73 -3.93
C LEU A 901 -28.40 -13.09 -4.64
N ALA A 902 -27.35 -13.41 -5.36
CA ALA A 902 -27.18 -14.76 -5.94
C ALA A 902 -26.59 -15.69 -4.88
N THR A 903 -27.30 -16.73 -4.54
CA THR A 903 -26.84 -17.76 -3.60
C THR A 903 -26.19 -18.89 -4.38
N TYR A 904 -24.93 -19.17 -4.14
CA TYR A 904 -24.20 -20.29 -4.72
C TYR A 904 -23.72 -21.24 -3.65
N LEU A 905 -23.88 -22.55 -3.91
CA LEU A 905 -23.16 -23.57 -3.18
C LEU A 905 -21.72 -23.58 -3.68
N SER A 906 -20.79 -23.10 -2.86
CA SER A 906 -19.38 -23.30 -3.16
C SER A 906 -19.10 -24.80 -3.06
N ALA A 907 -18.74 -25.42 -4.16
CA ALA A 907 -18.11 -26.74 -4.11
C ALA A 907 -16.87 -26.60 -3.22
N SER A 908 -16.78 -27.47 -2.21
CA SER A 908 -15.67 -27.49 -1.26
C SER A 908 -14.33 -27.38 -2.00
N ILE A 909 -13.57 -26.32 -1.75
CA ILE A 909 -12.15 -26.28 -2.06
C ILE A 909 -11.49 -27.21 -1.04
N ASN A 910 -11.57 -28.51 -1.33
CA ASN A 910 -10.96 -29.56 -0.51
C ASN A 910 -9.48 -29.75 -0.84
N GLU A 911 -8.85 -28.83 -1.54
CA GLU A 911 -7.43 -28.90 -1.85
C GLU A 911 -6.73 -27.68 -1.26
N ILE A 912 -5.91 -27.97 -0.27
CA ILE A 912 -5.00 -27.15 0.54
C ILE A 912 -5.53 -26.86 1.94
N THR A 913 -5.86 -27.87 2.69
CA THR A 913 -5.67 -27.83 4.14
C THR A 913 -4.20 -28.20 4.41
N ASN A 914 -3.32 -27.20 4.36
CA ASN A 914 -2.04 -27.37 5.04
C ASN A 914 -2.30 -27.10 6.52
N ASP A 915 -1.94 -28.08 7.37
CA ASP A 915 -1.91 -27.96 8.84
C ASP A 915 -1.09 -26.75 9.35
N GLU A 916 -0.42 -26.04 8.45
CA GLU A 916 0.45 -24.90 8.73
C GLU A 916 -0.32 -23.67 9.26
N ASP A 917 -1.56 -23.44 8.83
CA ASP A 917 -2.33 -22.27 9.31
C ASP A 917 -2.92 -22.46 10.72
N TYR A 918 -3.06 -23.71 11.18
CA TYR A 918 -3.57 -24.03 12.51
C TYR A 918 -2.50 -23.87 13.60
N ILE A 919 -1.24 -24.00 13.22
CA ILE A 919 -0.08 -23.88 14.12
C ILE A 919 0.22 -22.40 14.41
N ASP A 920 -0.08 -21.48 13.49
CA ASP A 920 0.08 -20.02 13.69
C ASP A 920 -0.80 -19.49 14.86
N GLU A 921 -1.97 -20.11 15.11
CA GLU A 921 -2.80 -19.75 16.26
C GLU A 921 -2.33 -20.37 17.60
N GLN A 922 -1.62 -21.52 17.53
CA GLN A 922 -1.09 -22.17 18.75
C GLN A 922 0.20 -21.51 19.26
N GLU A 923 1.10 -21.05 18.38
CA GLU A 923 2.27 -20.24 18.80
C GLU A 923 1.88 -18.94 19.49
N TYR A 924 0.75 -18.32 19.10
CA TYR A 924 0.20 -17.15 19.79
C TYR A 924 -0.31 -17.47 21.21
N LYS A 925 -0.72 -18.70 21.49
CA LYS A 925 -1.20 -19.11 22.83
C LYS A 925 -0.05 -19.40 23.78
N GLU A 926 1.07 -19.92 23.31
CA GLU A 926 2.24 -20.24 24.15
C GLU A 926 3.03 -18.99 24.57
N ASP A 927 3.09 -17.93 23.71
CA ASP A 927 3.72 -16.64 24.08
C ASP A 927 2.87 -15.79 25.05
N THR A 928 1.60 -16.13 25.29
CA THR A 928 0.71 -15.38 26.19
C THR A 928 0.64 -15.91 27.61
N ASP A 929 1.20 -17.09 27.89
CA ASP A 929 1.16 -17.74 29.21
C ASP A 929 2.37 -17.45 30.12
N TRP A 930 3.24 -16.53 29.75
CA TRP A 930 4.35 -16.10 30.63
C TRP A 930 3.95 -14.92 31.51
N ASN A 931 3.91 -15.18 32.83
CA ASN A 931 3.65 -14.28 33.94
C ASN A 931 4.47 -12.99 33.95
#